data_600265f20251ccb91dc5b4c10c2a66fb
#
_entry.id   600265f20251ccb91dc5b4c10c2a66fb
#
_cell.length_a   1.000
_cell.length_b   1.000
_cell.length_c   1.000
_cell.angle_alpha   90.00
_cell.angle_beta   90.00
_cell.angle_gamma   90.00
#
_symmetry.space_group_name_H-M   'P 1'
#
loop_
_entity.id
_entity.type
_entity.pdbx_description
1 polymer ?
#
loop_
_entity_poly.entity_id
_entity_poly.type
_entity_poly.pdbx_seq_one_letter_code
_entity_poly.pdbx_strand_id
1 'polypeptide(L)'
;MKGSPGPAGSGAGLPGVADEGTGCWARRARGRIKRCKAWGLGTGPSTEVTPASLAGVWCPLAMSHTGFRHGSFQGGSSSDEDLVEVAGGMLDFSMADDVPPLDREMAEGFSSYNGGGMNGARQVMDFLQEPLPGVGTYEDFNTIDWVREKSRDRDRHREIASRSKESAWALVHSISDAFSGWLLMLLIGLWAGALAGLIDITAHWMTDLKEGVCLNGFWYNHEHCCWNSPQTTFQDRDRCPEWRTWAQLLTDREEGGALGYVLNYFLYVLWALLFSFLAVLLVRGFAPYACGSGIPEIKTILSGFIIRGYLGKWTLLIKTVTLVLAVSSGLSLGKEGPLVHVACCCGNILCHLFTKYRKNEAKRREVLSAAAAAGVSVAFGAPIGGVLFSLEEVSYYFPLKTLWRSFFAALVAAFTLRSINPFGNSRLVLFYVEFHSPWHLLELAPFVLLGVFGGLWGAFFIRSNIAWCRRRKTTKLGRYPVLEVLGVTALTALLAFPNKYTRMSTSELISELFNDCSLLDSSQLCDYLSTNSTQGDDLPDRAAGPGLHVATWQLVLALLLKIFITIFTFGMKVPSGLFIPSMAVGAIAGRLLGVGMEQLAYHHHDWPIFKGWCSPGADCITPGLYAMVGAAACLGGVTRMTVSLVVIMFELTGGLEYIVPLMAAAMTSKWVADAIGREGIYDAHIRLNGYPFLEAKEEFSHKTLAMDVMRPRRSDPALTVLTQDSMTVEDVEGIINETTYSGYPVVVSWESQRLVGFVLRRDLVISIESARKKQEGIVSSSVIYFTDHCPPLPPCSPSMLKLRSLLDLSPFTVTDQTPMEIVVDIFRKLGLRQCLVTHNGKLLGIITKKDVLKHIAQMANQDPDSILFN
;
A
#
# COMPACT_ATOMS: atom_id res chain seq x y z
N MET A 1 40.86 -46.34 11.71
CA MET A 1 41.37 -47.31 12.74
C MET A 1 40.60 -47.05 14.02
N LYS A 2 39.71 -47.97 14.32
CA LYS A 2 39.60 -48.78 15.57
C LYS A 2 39.62 -47.94 16.85
N GLY A 3 38.69 -47.98 17.83
CA GLY A 3 37.60 -48.87 18.11
C GLY A 3 36.95 -48.39 19.41
N SER A 4 35.72 -48.80 19.60
CA SER A 4 34.97 -48.81 20.88
C SER A 4 35.61 -49.78 21.89
N PRO A 5 35.17 -49.90 23.20
CA PRO A 5 33.81 -50.06 23.65
C PRO A 5 33.46 -49.45 25.05
N GLY A 6 32.13 -49.47 25.39
CA GLY A 6 31.60 -49.25 26.74
C GLY A 6 31.95 -50.37 27.77
N PRO A 7 31.32 -50.55 28.96
CA PRO A 7 29.87 -50.57 29.19
C PRO A 7 29.37 -50.16 30.61
N ALA A 8 28.00 -50.18 30.76
CA ALA A 8 27.16 -50.63 31.92
C ALA A 8 27.23 -49.79 33.21
N GLY A 9 26.20 -49.62 34.01
CA GLY A 9 24.86 -50.15 34.08
C GLY A 9 24.09 -49.63 35.29
N SER A 10 22.82 -50.00 35.34
CA SER A 10 21.90 -50.21 36.48
C SER A 10 21.38 -48.94 37.19
N GLY A 11 20.11 -48.81 37.48
CA GLY A 11 18.91 -49.60 37.31
C GLY A 11 17.78 -49.02 38.16
N ALA A 12 16.58 -49.46 37.85
CA ALA A 12 15.34 -49.52 38.63
C ALA A 12 14.56 -48.18 38.79
N GLY A 13 13.26 -48.10 38.63
CA GLY A 13 12.18 -48.98 38.37
C GLY A 13 10.88 -48.29 38.16
N LEU A 14 10.00 -48.90 37.44
CA LEU A 14 8.64 -48.70 37.06
C LEU A 14 7.64 -48.82 38.25
N PRO A 15 6.28 -48.62 38.15
CA PRO A 15 5.35 -48.82 37.00
C PRO A 15 4.31 -47.67 36.85
N GLY A 16 3.46 -47.61 35.95
CA GLY A 16 2.85 -48.42 34.92
C GLY A 16 1.52 -47.85 34.49
N VAL A 17 1.12 -48.28 33.39
CA VAL A 17 -0.13 -48.79 32.76
C VAL A 17 -0.75 -47.78 31.81
N ALA A 18 -0.58 -48.00 30.56
CA ALA A 18 -1.40 -48.66 29.52
C ALA A 18 -2.59 -47.81 29.05
N ASP A 19 -3.07 -47.80 27.85
CA ASP A 19 -2.78 -48.43 26.57
C ASP A 19 -3.82 -47.95 25.54
N GLU A 20 -3.50 -48.15 24.28
CA GLU A 20 -4.35 -48.34 23.08
C GLU A 20 -5.05 -47.10 22.49
N GLY A 21 -5.02 -46.86 21.23
CA GLY A 21 -4.60 -47.61 20.06
C GLY A 21 -5.41 -47.21 18.85
N THR A 22 -4.72 -46.92 17.78
CA THR A 22 -5.07 -47.16 16.38
C THR A 22 -6.48 -46.96 15.83
N GLY A 23 -6.57 -46.13 14.78
CA GLY A 23 -7.06 -46.76 13.51
C GLY A 23 -8.34 -46.30 12.88
N CYS A 24 -8.23 -45.69 11.74
CA CYS A 24 -8.98 -45.96 10.48
C CYS A 24 -10.47 -45.64 10.30
N TRP A 25 -10.71 -44.78 9.31
CA TRP A 25 -11.62 -44.90 8.16
C TRP A 25 -13.14 -44.97 8.32
N ALA A 26 -13.78 -43.99 7.72
CA ALA A 26 -14.89 -44.07 6.74
C ALA A 26 -16.31 -44.44 7.14
N ARG A 27 -17.20 -43.65 6.56
CA ARG A 27 -18.57 -43.90 6.06
C ARG A 27 -19.77 -43.53 6.92
N ARG A 28 -20.48 -42.57 6.33
CA ARG A 28 -21.93 -42.48 6.06
C ARG A 28 -22.89 -43.12 7.05
N ALA A 29 -23.84 -42.38 7.57
CA ALA A 29 -25.26 -42.40 7.25
C ALA A 29 -26.15 -41.84 8.37
N ARG A 30 -27.02 -40.95 7.95
CA ARG A 30 -28.43 -40.77 8.35
C ARG A 30 -28.93 -41.23 9.73
N GLY A 31 -29.54 -40.24 10.44
CA GLY A 31 -30.78 -40.59 11.05
C GLY A 31 -31.04 -40.11 12.47
N ARG A 32 -32.06 -39.24 12.59
CA ARG A 32 -33.04 -39.15 13.68
C ARG A 32 -32.72 -38.39 14.99
N ILE A 33 -33.47 -37.37 15.08
CA ILE A 33 -34.00 -36.66 16.26
C ILE A 33 -34.33 -37.56 17.44
N LYS A 34 -33.90 -37.20 18.64
CA LYS A 34 -34.69 -37.36 19.88
C LYS A 34 -34.40 -36.26 20.87
N ARG A 35 -35.54 -35.73 21.36
CA ARG A 35 -35.68 -34.78 22.51
C ARG A 35 -35.16 -35.41 23.79
N CYS A 36 -34.62 -34.66 24.67
CA CYS A 36 -34.76 -34.86 26.11
C CYS A 36 -34.84 -33.57 26.90
N LYS A 37 -35.70 -33.61 27.84
CA LYS A 37 -36.35 -32.65 28.69
C LYS A 37 -35.45 -32.00 29.74
N ALA A 38 -35.96 -30.85 30.19
CA ALA A 38 -35.57 -30.06 31.35
C ALA A 38 -35.80 -30.79 32.69
N TRP A 39 -35.02 -30.40 33.68
CA TRP A 39 -35.26 -30.37 35.12
C TRP A 39 -34.42 -29.20 35.65
N GLY A 40 -34.79 -28.35 36.39
CA GLY A 40 -35.72 -27.75 37.30
C GLY A 40 -35.21 -27.68 38.72
N LEU A 41 -35.42 -26.55 39.39
CA LEU A 41 -35.28 -26.17 40.80
C LEU A 41 -33.97 -25.39 41.14
N GLY A 42 -34.00 -24.26 41.80
CA GLY A 42 -34.99 -23.44 42.39
C GLY A 42 -34.37 -22.46 43.40
N THR A 43 -35.08 -21.40 43.68
CA THR A 43 -34.99 -20.43 44.77
C THR A 43 -34.03 -19.23 44.70
N GLY A 44 -34.68 -18.04 44.64
CA GLY A 44 -34.15 -16.69 44.79
C GLY A 44 -34.03 -16.23 46.26
N PRO A 45 -34.06 -14.92 46.66
CA PRO A 45 -34.48 -13.71 45.89
C PRO A 45 -33.61 -12.43 46.14
N SER A 46 -34.02 -11.34 45.42
CA SER A 46 -33.90 -9.90 45.77
C SER A 46 -32.53 -9.24 45.59
N THR A 47 -32.32 -8.12 44.94
CA THR A 47 -33.01 -6.83 44.85
C THR A 47 -32.48 -5.98 43.70
N GLU A 48 -33.37 -5.24 43.07
CA GLU A 48 -33.32 -4.01 42.30
C GLU A 48 -31.97 -3.29 42.05
N VAL A 49 -31.66 -2.91 40.80
CA VAL A 49 -31.68 -1.55 40.25
C VAL A 49 -31.27 -1.58 38.79
N THR A 50 -32.13 -1.10 37.87
CA THR A 50 -31.87 -0.76 36.45
C THR A 50 -31.07 0.54 36.32
N PRO A 51 -30.40 0.85 35.16
CA PRO A 51 -31.07 0.94 33.86
C PRO A 51 -30.24 0.51 32.59
N ALA A 52 -30.99 0.08 31.61
CA ALA A 52 -30.92 0.30 30.17
C ALA A 52 -29.56 0.44 29.43
N SER A 53 -29.28 -0.50 28.56
CA SER A 53 -28.70 -0.21 27.24
C SER A 53 -29.06 -1.30 26.22
N LEU A 54 -29.53 -0.84 25.09
CA LEU A 54 -30.04 -1.53 23.92
C LEU A 54 -28.95 -2.41 23.26
N ALA A 55 -29.22 -3.69 23.16
CA ALA A 55 -28.50 -4.58 22.24
C ALA A 55 -29.49 -4.98 21.13
N GLY A 56 -29.20 -4.51 19.93
CA GLY A 56 -29.94 -4.82 18.71
C GLY A 56 -29.70 -6.25 18.22
N VAL A 57 -30.78 -6.99 18.15
CA VAL A 57 -30.91 -8.34 17.64
C VAL A 57 -30.91 -8.29 16.11
N TRP A 58 -29.98 -8.95 15.47
CA TRP A 58 -30.05 -9.25 14.05
C TRP A 58 -30.86 -10.51 13.80
N CYS A 59 -32.01 -10.36 13.13
CA CYS A 59 -32.80 -11.45 12.60
C CYS A 59 -32.58 -11.59 11.09
N PRO A 60 -32.29 -12.78 10.52
CA PRO A 60 -32.27 -12.95 9.09
C PRO A 60 -33.68 -13.28 8.58
N LEU A 61 -34.16 -12.50 7.65
CA LEU A 61 -35.37 -12.73 6.88
C LEU A 61 -35.20 -13.96 5.97
N ALA A 62 -35.97 -15.01 6.28
CA ALA A 62 -36.19 -16.13 5.41
C ALA A 62 -37.24 -15.78 4.37
N MET A 63 -36.89 -15.83 3.09
CA MET A 63 -37.84 -15.82 1.98
C MET A 63 -38.49 -17.20 1.82
N SER A 64 -39.81 -17.26 1.93
CA SER A 64 -40.62 -18.40 1.64
C SER A 64 -40.69 -18.72 0.13
N HIS A 65 -40.40 -19.94 -0.21
CA HIS A 65 -40.75 -20.55 -1.51
C HIS A 65 -42.23 -20.89 -1.54
N THR A 66 -42.93 -20.29 -2.48
CA THR A 66 -44.22 -20.83 -2.95
C THR A 66 -43.96 -21.54 -4.27
N GLY A 67 -44.26 -22.85 -4.27
CA GLY A 67 -44.15 -23.70 -5.43
C GLY A 67 -45.24 -23.44 -6.45
N PHE A 68 -44.87 -23.59 -7.73
CA PHE A 68 -45.82 -23.85 -8.81
C PHE A 68 -45.49 -25.11 -9.53
N ARG A 69 -46.59 -25.85 -9.75
CA ARG A 69 -46.67 -27.21 -10.27
C ARG A 69 -46.24 -27.31 -11.73
N HIS A 70 -45.63 -28.45 -12.06
CA HIS A 70 -45.47 -29.01 -13.40
C HIS A 70 -46.78 -29.12 -14.17
N GLY A 71 -46.78 -28.66 -15.41
CA GLY A 71 -47.70 -29.05 -16.46
C GLY A 71 -46.89 -29.41 -17.69
N SER A 72 -46.90 -30.70 -18.02
CA SER A 72 -46.30 -31.23 -19.24
C SER A 72 -47.23 -30.94 -20.42
N PHE A 73 -46.67 -30.44 -21.53
CA PHE A 73 -47.25 -30.60 -22.86
C PHE A 73 -46.15 -30.93 -23.86
N GLN A 74 -46.37 -32.06 -24.51
CA GLN A 74 -45.60 -32.56 -25.66
C GLN A 74 -46.09 -31.89 -26.95
N GLY A 75 -45.17 -31.73 -27.88
CA GLY A 75 -45.43 -31.92 -29.28
C GLY A 75 -45.45 -30.65 -30.17
N GLY A 76 -44.59 -30.67 -31.15
CA GLY A 76 -44.75 -29.88 -32.37
C GLY A 76 -43.46 -29.26 -32.89
N SER A 77 -42.85 -29.95 -33.86
CA SER A 77 -41.77 -29.53 -34.71
C SER A 77 -42.11 -28.27 -35.55
N SER A 78 -41.20 -27.36 -35.68
CA SER A 78 -40.60 -26.96 -36.97
C SER A 78 -40.04 -25.53 -36.92
N SER A 79 -38.94 -25.40 -37.63
CA SER A 79 -38.35 -24.20 -38.28
C SER A 79 -37.60 -23.23 -37.38
N ASP A 80 -36.32 -23.33 -37.52
CA ASP A 80 -35.29 -22.29 -37.72
C ASP A 80 -35.74 -20.85 -37.47
N GLU A 81 -35.44 -20.36 -36.29
CA GLU A 81 -35.13 -18.95 -36.11
C GLU A 81 -33.72 -18.87 -35.53
N ASP A 82 -32.79 -18.39 -36.37
CA ASP A 82 -31.45 -17.98 -36.02
C ASP A 82 -31.47 -17.01 -34.85
N LEU A 83 -31.28 -17.51 -33.65
CA LEU A 83 -30.81 -16.74 -32.54
C LEU A 83 -29.40 -16.28 -32.88
N VAL A 84 -29.30 -15.11 -33.49
CA VAL A 84 -28.06 -14.35 -33.58
C VAL A 84 -27.67 -13.97 -32.15
N GLU A 85 -27.01 -14.91 -31.51
CA GLU A 85 -26.22 -14.68 -30.32
C GLU A 85 -25.17 -13.65 -30.72
N VAL A 86 -25.38 -12.37 -30.37
CA VAL A 86 -24.31 -11.37 -30.40
C VAL A 86 -23.30 -11.81 -29.35
N ALA A 87 -22.53 -12.82 -29.74
CA ALA A 87 -21.27 -13.09 -29.10
C ALA A 87 -20.50 -11.78 -29.13
N GLY A 88 -20.34 -11.19 -27.96
CA GLY A 88 -19.51 -10.03 -27.76
C GLY A 88 -18.07 -10.33 -28.15
N GLY A 89 -17.82 -10.43 -29.43
CA GLY A 89 -16.48 -10.33 -30.00
C GLY A 89 -16.00 -8.90 -29.73
N MET A 90 -15.38 -8.77 -28.60
CA MET A 90 -14.71 -7.57 -28.16
C MET A 90 -13.50 -7.41 -29.05
N LEU A 91 -13.67 -6.63 -30.14
CA LEU A 91 -12.54 -6.14 -30.90
C LEU A 91 -11.58 -5.43 -29.95
N ASP A 92 -10.37 -5.95 -29.90
CA ASP A 92 -9.23 -5.37 -29.22
C ASP A 92 -8.95 -3.98 -29.77
N PHE A 93 -9.58 -2.96 -29.18
CA PHE A 93 -9.00 -1.65 -29.19
C PHE A 93 -8.08 -1.56 -27.96
N SER A 94 -6.93 -2.21 -28.07
CA SER A 94 -5.75 -1.74 -27.39
C SER A 94 -5.41 -0.41 -28.03
N MET A 95 -5.99 0.69 -27.53
CA MET A 95 -5.31 1.95 -27.73
C MET A 95 -3.93 1.78 -27.14
N ALA A 96 -2.99 1.76 -28.06
CA ALA A 96 -1.57 1.72 -27.80
C ALA A 96 -1.23 2.77 -26.74
N ASP A 97 -0.52 2.31 -25.72
CA ASP A 97 0.27 3.17 -24.83
C ASP A 97 1.47 3.81 -25.57
N ASP A 98 1.47 3.79 -26.90
CA ASP A 98 2.52 4.29 -27.78
C ASP A 98 2.01 5.49 -28.61
N VAL A 99 1.52 6.55 -27.94
CA VAL A 99 1.51 7.88 -28.57
C VAL A 99 2.67 8.65 -27.98
N PRO A 100 3.68 9.04 -28.78
CA PRO A 100 4.75 9.91 -28.31
C PRO A 100 4.14 11.22 -27.80
N PRO A 101 4.77 11.86 -26.81
CA PRO A 101 4.30 13.16 -26.33
C PRO A 101 4.43 14.18 -27.45
N LEU A 102 3.31 14.55 -28.04
CA LEU A 102 3.25 15.69 -28.93
C LEU A 102 3.55 16.95 -28.11
N ASP A 103 4.51 17.64 -28.59
CA ASP A 103 5.08 18.90 -28.20
C ASP A 103 4.26 19.81 -27.26
N ARG A 104 4.84 20.01 -26.08
CA ARG A 104 4.40 20.91 -25.01
C ARG A 104 4.75 22.38 -25.32
N GLU A 105 5.23 22.69 -26.51
CA GLU A 105 5.68 24.03 -26.88
C GLU A 105 4.63 24.91 -27.58
N MET A 106 3.40 24.42 -27.83
CA MET A 106 2.34 25.24 -28.45
C MET A 106 1.26 25.76 -27.51
N ALA A 107 1.46 25.71 -26.18
CA ALA A 107 0.46 26.22 -25.22
C ALA A 107 0.83 27.56 -24.55
N GLU A 108 1.92 28.19 -24.92
CA GLU A 108 2.30 29.52 -24.39
C GLU A 108 2.12 30.73 -25.35
N GLY A 109 1.39 30.57 -26.44
CA GLY A 109 1.29 31.60 -27.47
C GLY A 109 -0.09 32.04 -27.88
N PHE A 110 -1.13 32.07 -27.01
CA PHE A 110 -2.36 32.74 -27.35
C PHE A 110 -2.97 33.51 -26.16
N SER A 111 -2.37 34.60 -25.85
CA SER A 111 -2.99 35.71 -25.12
C SER A 111 -3.07 36.92 -26.05
N SER A 112 -4.28 37.35 -26.27
CA SER A 112 -4.67 38.58 -26.98
C SER A 112 -5.13 38.40 -28.42
N TYR A 113 -6.44 38.21 -28.59
CA TYR A 113 -7.22 38.95 -29.61
C TYR A 113 -8.68 39.11 -29.14
N ASN A 114 -9.11 40.37 -29.05
CA ASN A 114 -10.48 40.80 -28.85
C ASN A 114 -11.34 40.49 -30.10
N GLY A 115 -12.49 39.82 -29.88
CA GLY A 115 -13.53 39.66 -30.87
C GLY A 115 -14.84 39.30 -30.18
N GLY A 116 -15.71 40.29 -29.99
CA GLY A 116 -16.99 40.16 -29.33
C GLY A 116 -17.99 39.29 -30.07
N GLY A 117 -18.84 38.63 -29.36
CA GLY A 117 -20.10 38.06 -29.85
C GLY A 117 -20.42 36.67 -29.30
N MET A 118 -21.40 36.55 -28.44
CA MET A 118 -22.20 35.37 -28.09
C MET A 118 -21.57 34.16 -27.35
N ASN A 119 -20.45 34.26 -26.69
CA ASN A 119 -19.93 33.20 -25.80
C ASN A 119 -19.94 33.58 -24.32
N GLY A 120 -20.57 34.69 -23.94
CA GLY A 120 -20.59 35.19 -22.58
C GLY A 120 -21.32 34.30 -21.55
N ALA A 121 -22.31 33.53 -21.97
CA ALA A 121 -23.07 32.66 -21.07
C ALA A 121 -22.37 31.37 -20.72
N ARG A 122 -21.48 30.85 -21.58
CA ARG A 122 -20.68 29.63 -21.29
C ARG A 122 -19.49 29.90 -20.37
N GLN A 123 -18.83 31.05 -20.52
CA GLN A 123 -17.73 31.44 -19.63
C GLN A 123 -18.19 31.83 -18.24
N VAL A 124 -19.38 32.40 -18.06
CA VAL A 124 -19.92 32.72 -16.72
C VAL A 124 -20.32 31.46 -15.94
N MET A 125 -20.69 30.37 -16.61
CA MET A 125 -20.95 29.11 -15.93
C MET A 125 -19.67 28.37 -15.46
N ASP A 126 -18.55 28.55 -16.15
CA ASP A 126 -17.24 27.97 -15.70
C ASP A 126 -16.64 28.73 -14.50
N PHE A 127 -16.89 30.03 -14.36
CA PHE A 127 -16.44 30.83 -13.21
C PHE A 127 -17.17 30.51 -11.89
N LEU A 128 -18.34 29.89 -11.92
CA LEU A 128 -19.05 29.44 -10.74
C LEU A 128 -18.59 28.07 -10.22
N GLN A 129 -17.67 27.41 -10.91
CA GLN A 129 -17.01 26.21 -10.45
C GLN A 129 -15.60 26.51 -9.93
N GLU A 130 -15.48 27.37 -8.94
CA GLU A 130 -14.23 27.43 -8.17
C GLU A 130 -13.90 26.03 -7.65
N PRO A 131 -12.66 25.54 -7.88
CA PRO A 131 -12.26 24.26 -7.35
C PRO A 131 -12.33 24.33 -5.83
N LEU A 132 -13.22 23.54 -5.24
CA LEU A 132 -13.29 23.44 -3.78
C LEU A 132 -11.91 23.08 -3.22
N PRO A 133 -11.44 23.78 -2.18
CA PRO A 133 -10.15 23.46 -1.56
C PRO A 133 -10.19 22.00 -1.07
N GLY A 134 -9.23 21.19 -1.52
CA GLY A 134 -9.08 19.79 -1.14
C GLY A 134 -9.47 18.75 -2.20
N VAL A 135 -10.23 19.10 -3.24
CA VAL A 135 -10.52 18.21 -4.37
C VAL A 135 -9.74 18.66 -5.60
N GLY A 136 -8.76 17.88 -6.04
CA GLY A 136 -8.00 18.16 -7.26
C GLY A 136 -8.91 18.19 -8.49
N THR A 137 -8.70 19.17 -9.37
CA THR A 137 -9.31 19.21 -10.68
C THR A 137 -8.57 18.23 -11.58
N TYR A 138 -9.12 17.01 -11.74
CA TYR A 138 -8.63 16.05 -12.72
C TYR A 138 -9.48 16.17 -13.98
N GLU A 139 -8.84 16.39 -15.12
CA GLU A 139 -9.51 16.41 -16.43
C GLU A 139 -10.19 15.07 -16.72
N ASP A 140 -9.59 13.96 -16.26
CA ASP A 140 -10.08 12.60 -16.40
C ASP A 140 -10.44 11.96 -15.06
N PHE A 141 -11.56 12.36 -14.44
CA PHE A 141 -12.06 11.70 -13.23
C PHE A 141 -12.68 10.34 -13.57
N ASN A 142 -11.85 9.32 -13.74
CA ASN A 142 -12.29 7.96 -14.01
C ASN A 142 -12.15 7.07 -12.78
N THR A 143 -13.28 6.56 -12.29
CA THR A 143 -13.33 5.53 -11.25
C THR A 143 -13.97 4.27 -11.79
N ILE A 144 -13.58 3.13 -11.25
CA ILE A 144 -14.22 1.85 -11.57
C ILE A 144 -15.53 1.69 -10.82
N ASP A 145 -16.42 0.88 -11.36
CA ASP A 145 -17.60 0.39 -10.68
C ASP A 145 -17.33 -1.04 -10.20
N TRP A 146 -17.10 -1.18 -8.88
CA TRP A 146 -16.78 -2.47 -8.29
C TRP A 146 -17.90 -3.49 -8.43
N VAL A 147 -19.15 -3.07 -8.30
CA VAL A 147 -20.32 -3.96 -8.35
C VAL A 147 -20.46 -4.58 -9.74
N ARG A 148 -20.37 -3.72 -10.76
CA ARG A 148 -20.46 -4.15 -12.16
C ARG A 148 -19.32 -5.07 -12.56
N GLU A 149 -18.09 -4.73 -12.21
CA GLU A 149 -16.92 -5.55 -12.53
C GLU A 149 -16.98 -6.91 -11.83
N LYS A 150 -17.48 -6.97 -10.59
CA LYS A 150 -17.72 -8.22 -9.87
C LYS A 150 -18.85 -9.04 -10.49
N SER A 151 -19.92 -8.40 -10.98
CA SER A 151 -20.99 -9.07 -11.70
C SER A 151 -20.47 -9.73 -12.99
N ARG A 152 -19.73 -8.99 -13.80
CA ARG A 152 -19.09 -9.54 -15.02
C ARG A 152 -18.17 -10.74 -14.72
N ASP A 153 -17.42 -10.72 -13.62
CA ASP A 153 -16.58 -11.86 -13.25
C ASP A 153 -17.42 -13.08 -12.85
N ARG A 154 -18.55 -12.86 -12.15
CA ARG A 154 -19.48 -13.95 -11.79
C ARG A 154 -20.12 -14.57 -13.02
N ASP A 155 -20.57 -13.76 -13.97
CA ASP A 155 -21.20 -14.25 -15.20
C ASP A 155 -20.20 -15.02 -16.04
N ARG A 156 -19.00 -14.50 -16.24
CA ARG A 156 -17.90 -15.23 -16.88
C ARG A 156 -17.61 -16.57 -16.17
N HIS A 157 -17.60 -16.57 -14.84
CA HIS A 157 -17.34 -17.80 -14.09
C HIS A 157 -18.46 -18.82 -14.22
N ARG A 158 -19.73 -18.36 -14.24
CA ARG A 158 -20.89 -19.23 -14.52
C ARG A 158 -20.81 -19.85 -15.92
N GLU A 159 -20.47 -19.05 -16.92
CA GLU A 159 -20.31 -19.52 -18.30
C GLU A 159 -19.22 -20.58 -18.41
N ILE A 160 -18.03 -20.34 -17.85
CA ILE A 160 -16.93 -21.33 -17.84
C ILE A 160 -17.37 -22.60 -17.09
N ALA A 161 -18.05 -22.47 -15.95
CA ALA A 161 -18.52 -23.61 -15.16
C ALA A 161 -19.63 -24.41 -15.86
N SER A 162 -20.51 -23.78 -16.64
CA SER A 162 -21.51 -24.50 -17.45
C SER A 162 -20.86 -25.29 -18.59
N ARG A 163 -20.01 -24.61 -19.36
CA ARG A 163 -19.27 -25.22 -20.47
C ARG A 163 -18.32 -26.34 -20.04
N SER A 164 -17.75 -26.27 -18.83
CA SER A 164 -16.85 -27.32 -18.32
C SER A 164 -17.53 -28.69 -18.13
N LYS A 165 -18.86 -28.72 -18.09
CA LYS A 165 -19.64 -29.96 -18.00
C LYS A 165 -19.90 -30.61 -19.37
N GLU A 166 -19.71 -29.88 -20.45
CA GLU A 166 -20.07 -30.30 -21.80
C GLU A 166 -18.93 -31.05 -22.50
N SER A 167 -17.66 -30.70 -22.22
CA SER A 167 -16.50 -31.28 -22.89
C SER A 167 -15.27 -31.37 -21.97
N ALA A 168 -14.47 -32.44 -22.17
CA ALA A 168 -13.19 -32.60 -21.48
C ALA A 168 -12.21 -31.42 -21.78
N TRP A 169 -12.23 -30.88 -22.99
CA TRP A 169 -11.43 -29.72 -23.35
C TRP A 169 -11.86 -28.46 -22.60
N ALA A 170 -13.16 -28.23 -22.43
CA ALA A 170 -13.69 -27.14 -21.63
C ALA A 170 -13.37 -27.31 -20.14
N LEU A 171 -13.28 -28.52 -19.63
CA LEU A 171 -12.82 -28.80 -18.26
C LEU A 171 -11.35 -28.42 -18.10
N VAL A 172 -10.47 -28.79 -19.04
CA VAL A 172 -9.06 -28.37 -19.04
C VAL A 172 -8.92 -26.84 -19.07
N HIS A 173 -9.74 -26.17 -19.87
CA HIS A 173 -9.78 -24.70 -19.92
C HIS A 173 -10.23 -24.10 -18.58
N SER A 174 -11.21 -24.69 -17.90
CA SER A 174 -11.67 -24.26 -16.57
C SER A 174 -10.57 -24.42 -15.51
N ILE A 175 -9.83 -25.51 -15.53
CA ILE A 175 -8.68 -25.77 -14.66
C ILE A 175 -7.56 -24.76 -14.94
N SER A 176 -7.25 -24.52 -16.21
CA SER A 176 -6.25 -23.54 -16.64
C SER A 176 -6.64 -22.12 -16.17
N ASP A 177 -7.92 -21.73 -16.30
CA ASP A 177 -8.39 -20.43 -15.78
C ASP A 177 -8.24 -20.32 -14.26
N ALA A 178 -8.52 -21.39 -13.51
CA ALA A 178 -8.32 -21.41 -12.07
C ALA A 178 -6.84 -21.30 -11.69
N PHE A 179 -5.97 -22.03 -12.40
CA PHE A 179 -4.51 -22.06 -12.16
C PHE A 179 -3.82 -20.76 -12.59
N SER A 180 -4.34 -20.08 -13.60
CA SER A 180 -3.77 -18.81 -14.12
C SER A 180 -3.55 -17.76 -13.03
N GLY A 181 -4.39 -17.74 -11.98
CA GLY A 181 -4.23 -16.83 -10.86
C GLY A 181 -3.02 -17.15 -9.99
N TRP A 182 -2.70 -18.40 -9.77
CA TRP A 182 -1.53 -18.83 -9.00
C TRP A 182 -0.25 -18.61 -9.80
N LEU A 183 -0.27 -18.91 -11.10
CA LEU A 183 0.85 -18.67 -12.01
C LEU A 183 1.19 -17.16 -12.06
N LEU A 184 0.17 -16.30 -12.12
CA LEU A 184 0.37 -14.86 -12.10
C LEU A 184 1.04 -14.40 -10.80
N MET A 185 0.60 -14.92 -9.63
CA MET A 185 1.21 -14.60 -8.34
C MET A 185 2.65 -15.09 -8.23
N LEU A 186 2.94 -16.28 -8.76
CA LEU A 186 4.30 -16.81 -8.86
C LEU A 186 5.21 -15.87 -9.66
N LEU A 187 4.77 -15.46 -10.84
CA LEU A 187 5.54 -14.54 -11.69
C LEU A 187 5.76 -13.18 -11.03
N ILE A 188 4.75 -12.63 -10.34
CA ILE A 188 4.87 -11.36 -9.60
C ILE A 188 5.91 -11.50 -8.50
N GLY A 189 5.85 -12.57 -7.70
CA GLY A 189 6.82 -12.82 -6.63
C GLY A 189 8.24 -12.95 -7.15
N LEU A 190 8.46 -13.74 -8.21
CA LEU A 190 9.78 -13.90 -8.83
C LEU A 190 10.34 -12.57 -9.37
N TRP A 191 9.52 -11.79 -10.07
CA TRP A 191 9.96 -10.51 -10.63
C TRP A 191 10.22 -9.45 -9.55
N ALA A 192 9.34 -9.36 -8.56
CA ALA A 192 9.52 -8.44 -7.44
C ALA A 192 10.78 -8.78 -6.64
N GLY A 193 11.02 -10.07 -6.33
CA GLY A 193 12.22 -10.53 -5.64
C GLY A 193 13.50 -10.27 -6.43
N ALA A 194 13.50 -10.57 -7.73
CA ALA A 194 14.65 -10.35 -8.58
C ALA A 194 15.01 -8.85 -8.72
N LEU A 195 14.02 -7.99 -8.91
CA LEU A 195 14.24 -6.54 -9.00
C LEU A 195 14.68 -5.95 -7.66
N ALA A 196 14.13 -6.42 -6.54
CA ALA A 196 14.57 -5.98 -5.22
C ALA A 196 16.03 -6.38 -4.96
N GLY A 197 16.40 -7.62 -5.24
CA GLY A 197 17.80 -8.07 -5.12
C GLY A 197 18.75 -7.28 -6.00
N LEU A 198 18.37 -6.98 -7.25
CA LEU A 198 19.15 -6.12 -8.15
C LEU A 198 19.33 -4.71 -7.59
N ILE A 199 18.25 -4.11 -7.06
CA ILE A 199 18.30 -2.77 -6.45
C ILE A 199 19.23 -2.78 -5.24
N ASP A 200 19.15 -3.80 -4.38
CA ASP A 200 19.94 -3.90 -3.17
C ASP A 200 21.44 -4.05 -3.49
N ILE A 201 21.80 -4.99 -4.34
CA ILE A 201 23.19 -5.21 -4.75
C ILE A 201 23.78 -3.95 -5.37
N THR A 202 23.04 -3.32 -6.29
CA THR A 202 23.55 -2.11 -6.98
C THR A 202 23.59 -0.90 -6.05
N ALA A 203 22.67 -0.77 -5.11
CA ALA A 203 22.66 0.33 -4.15
C ALA A 203 23.81 0.21 -3.14
N HIS A 204 24.12 -0.99 -2.64
CA HIS A 204 25.27 -1.22 -1.77
C HIS A 204 26.58 -0.89 -2.52
N TRP A 205 26.77 -1.44 -3.71
CA TRP A 205 27.94 -1.13 -4.54
C TRP A 205 28.12 0.38 -4.80
N MET A 206 27.06 1.09 -5.19
CA MET A 206 27.15 2.53 -5.43
C MET A 206 27.32 3.35 -4.13
N THR A 207 26.87 2.84 -2.99
CA THR A 207 27.08 3.51 -1.70
C THR A 207 28.54 3.41 -1.30
N ASP A 208 29.15 2.23 -1.45
CA ASP A 208 30.55 1.99 -1.13
C ASP A 208 31.48 2.75 -2.08
N LEU A 209 31.07 2.89 -3.36
CA LEU A 209 31.81 3.67 -4.35
C LEU A 209 32.08 5.14 -3.94
N LYS A 210 31.28 5.71 -3.03
CA LYS A 210 31.56 7.06 -2.48
C LYS A 210 32.78 7.07 -1.57
N GLU A 211 33.08 5.97 -0.91
CA GLU A 211 34.15 5.86 0.08
C GLU A 211 35.45 5.32 -0.52
N GLY A 212 35.34 4.40 -1.46
CA GLY A 212 36.51 3.77 -2.06
C GLY A 212 36.20 2.81 -3.20
N VAL A 213 37.18 2.01 -3.56
CA VAL A 213 37.11 1.07 -4.67
C VAL A 213 37.92 -0.20 -4.35
N CYS A 214 37.43 -1.35 -4.83
CA CYS A 214 38.12 -2.62 -4.75
C CYS A 214 39.14 -2.76 -5.89
N LEU A 215 40.38 -3.15 -5.57
CA LEU A 215 41.45 -3.38 -6.57
C LEU A 215 41.22 -4.64 -7.43
N ASN A 216 40.56 -5.66 -6.85
CA ASN A 216 40.27 -6.91 -7.53
C ASN A 216 39.14 -6.81 -8.55
N GLY A 217 38.31 -5.77 -8.48
CA GLY A 217 37.21 -5.52 -9.42
C GLY A 217 36.40 -4.32 -9.06
N PHE A 218 36.21 -3.40 -9.97
CA PHE A 218 35.45 -2.16 -9.77
C PHE A 218 33.98 -2.37 -9.33
N TRP A 219 33.40 -3.53 -9.67
CA TRP A 219 31.98 -3.89 -9.38
C TRP A 219 31.77 -4.62 -8.04
N TYR A 220 32.84 -4.86 -7.26
CA TYR A 220 32.68 -5.41 -5.92
C TYR A 220 32.40 -4.31 -4.91
N ASN A 221 31.42 -4.58 -4.02
CA ASN A 221 31.20 -3.77 -2.82
C ASN A 221 32.29 -4.10 -1.77
N HIS A 222 32.36 -3.32 -0.70
CA HIS A 222 33.34 -3.47 0.36
C HIS A 222 33.32 -4.88 0.96
N GLU A 223 32.13 -5.40 1.26
CA GLU A 223 31.95 -6.71 1.89
C GLU A 223 32.44 -7.87 0.99
N HIS A 224 32.08 -7.84 -0.30
CA HIS A 224 32.54 -8.85 -1.26
C HIS A 224 34.03 -8.72 -1.62
N CYS A 225 34.58 -7.53 -1.57
CA CYS A 225 36.01 -7.29 -1.79
C CYS A 225 36.82 -7.94 -0.68
N CYS A 226 36.37 -7.82 0.55
CA CYS A 226 37.09 -8.31 1.74
C CYS A 226 36.74 -9.76 2.12
N TRP A 227 35.93 -10.46 1.32
CA TRP A 227 35.45 -11.82 1.61
C TRP A 227 36.57 -12.85 1.77
N ASN A 228 37.65 -12.74 0.95
CA ASN A 228 38.77 -13.68 0.94
C ASN A 228 39.92 -13.29 1.87
N SER A 229 39.82 -12.19 2.60
CA SER A 229 40.86 -11.79 3.55
C SER A 229 40.97 -12.81 4.68
N PRO A 230 42.17 -13.31 5.05
CA PRO A 230 42.37 -14.26 6.11
C PRO A 230 41.98 -13.61 7.44
N GLN A 231 40.79 -13.93 7.92
CA GLN A 231 40.24 -13.40 9.16
C GLN A 231 41.01 -13.98 10.36
N THR A 232 42.01 -13.31 10.84
CA THR A 232 42.67 -13.65 12.10
C THR A 232 42.01 -13.00 13.31
N THR A 233 41.26 -11.93 13.15
CA THR A 233 40.48 -11.27 14.22
C THR A 233 39.29 -10.50 13.63
N PHE A 234 38.19 -10.49 14.36
CA PHE A 234 36.94 -9.76 14.01
C PHE A 234 37.18 -8.24 13.90
N GLN A 235 38.26 -7.74 14.49
CA GLN A 235 38.67 -6.33 14.46
C GLN A 235 39.24 -5.86 13.12
N ASP A 236 39.78 -6.78 12.31
CA ASP A 236 40.46 -6.44 11.06
C ASP A 236 39.59 -6.60 9.80
N ARG A 237 38.30 -6.94 9.96
CA ARG A 237 37.37 -7.11 8.83
C ARG A 237 37.19 -5.83 8.03
N ASP A 238 37.29 -4.67 8.67
CA ASP A 238 37.20 -3.36 8.02
C ASP A 238 38.50 -2.91 7.33
N ARG A 239 39.61 -3.66 7.50
CA ARG A 239 40.94 -3.33 6.97
C ARG A 239 41.45 -4.41 6.02
N CYS A 240 40.78 -4.61 4.92
CA CYS A 240 41.36 -5.47 3.90
C CYS A 240 42.31 -4.67 2.95
N PRO A 241 43.49 -5.22 2.58
CA PRO A 241 44.43 -4.52 1.73
C PRO A 241 43.94 -4.30 0.31
N GLU A 242 42.89 -5.00 -0.10
CA GLU A 242 42.27 -4.95 -1.42
C GLU A 242 41.31 -3.79 -1.61
N TRP A 243 40.78 -3.24 -0.49
CA TRP A 243 39.91 -2.08 -0.48
C TRP A 243 40.73 -0.81 -0.24
N ARG A 244 40.67 0.13 -1.19
CA ARG A 244 41.36 1.43 -1.06
C ARG A 244 40.39 2.59 -1.10
N THR A 245 40.62 3.52 -0.19
CA THR A 245 39.94 4.82 -0.22
C THR A 245 40.38 5.65 -1.40
N TRP A 246 39.60 6.61 -1.85
CA TRP A 246 39.95 7.47 -2.98
C TRP A 246 41.24 8.26 -2.76
N ALA A 247 41.51 8.67 -1.51
CA ALA A 247 42.75 9.36 -1.16
C ALA A 247 43.97 8.45 -1.34
N GLN A 248 43.91 7.21 -0.91
CA GLN A 248 44.98 6.22 -1.08
C GLN A 248 45.22 5.91 -2.55
N LEU A 249 44.16 5.82 -3.36
CA LEU A 249 44.25 5.56 -4.79
C LEU A 249 44.90 6.72 -5.57
N LEU A 250 44.60 7.97 -5.19
CA LEU A 250 45.07 9.17 -5.91
C LEU A 250 46.42 9.70 -5.41
N THR A 251 46.78 9.47 -4.15
CA THR A 251 48.01 10.01 -3.54
C THR A 251 49.09 8.95 -3.27
N ASP A 252 48.74 7.67 -3.44
CA ASP A 252 49.60 6.50 -3.18
C ASP A 252 50.30 6.53 -1.80
N ARG A 253 49.71 7.22 -0.83
CA ARG A 253 50.17 7.34 0.55
C ARG A 253 49.25 6.65 1.53
N GLU A 254 49.81 6.04 2.55
CA GLU A 254 49.03 5.49 3.67
C GLU A 254 48.20 6.55 4.41
N GLU A 255 47.08 6.15 4.95
CA GLU A 255 46.13 7.05 5.66
C GLU A 255 46.82 7.75 6.83
N GLY A 256 46.73 9.05 6.91
CA GLY A 256 47.18 9.81 8.07
C GLY A 256 47.38 11.29 7.88
N GLY A 257 47.18 11.83 6.68
CA GLY A 257 47.39 13.27 6.46
C GLY A 257 46.05 14.05 6.34
N ALA A 258 46.01 15.28 6.82
CA ALA A 258 44.86 16.19 6.65
C ALA A 258 44.43 16.32 5.18
N LEU A 259 45.37 16.22 4.23
CA LEU A 259 45.12 16.23 2.79
C LEU A 259 44.27 15.03 2.34
N GLY A 260 44.58 13.81 2.85
CA GLY A 260 43.82 12.60 2.55
C GLY A 260 42.37 12.69 3.03
N TYR A 261 42.16 13.21 4.25
CA TYR A 261 40.83 13.43 4.79
C TYR A 261 40.04 14.43 3.96
N VAL A 262 40.62 15.55 3.59
CA VAL A 262 39.96 16.58 2.75
C VAL A 262 39.62 16.04 1.37
N LEU A 263 40.51 15.23 0.78
CA LEU A 263 40.26 14.63 -0.54
C LEU A 263 39.12 13.61 -0.51
N ASN A 264 39.10 12.73 0.48
CA ASN A 264 38.00 11.78 0.69
C ASN A 264 36.67 12.51 0.92
N TYR A 265 36.69 13.59 1.73
CA TYR A 265 35.51 14.41 1.97
C TYR A 265 34.98 15.05 0.68
N PHE A 266 35.86 15.67 -0.10
CA PHE A 266 35.48 16.31 -1.35
C PHE A 266 34.88 15.30 -2.35
N LEU A 267 35.51 14.13 -2.51
CA LEU A 267 35.04 13.10 -3.44
C LEU A 267 33.72 12.47 -2.97
N TYR A 268 33.54 12.27 -1.66
CA TYR A 268 32.28 11.81 -1.10
C TYR A 268 31.12 12.76 -1.45
N VAL A 269 31.33 14.07 -1.28
CA VAL A 269 30.32 15.09 -1.63
C VAL A 269 30.08 15.13 -3.14
N LEU A 270 31.13 15.01 -3.96
CA LEU A 270 31.03 15.00 -5.41
C LEU A 270 30.21 13.83 -5.94
N TRP A 271 30.48 12.61 -5.46
CA TRP A 271 29.70 11.42 -5.83
C TRP A 271 28.25 11.53 -5.40
N ALA A 272 27.98 12.01 -4.16
CA ALA A 272 26.64 12.21 -3.68
C ALA A 272 25.84 13.19 -4.57
N LEU A 273 26.44 14.29 -4.97
CA LEU A 273 25.85 15.26 -5.89
C LEU A 273 25.63 14.70 -7.28
N LEU A 274 26.57 13.94 -7.81
CA LEU A 274 26.44 13.30 -9.13
C LEU A 274 25.25 12.33 -9.15
N PHE A 275 25.14 11.46 -8.15
CA PHE A 275 24.04 10.48 -8.08
C PHE A 275 22.69 11.17 -7.95
N SER A 276 22.56 12.16 -7.08
CA SER A 276 21.31 12.89 -6.91
C SER A 276 20.93 13.70 -8.14
N PHE A 277 21.91 14.28 -8.84
CA PHE A 277 21.71 15.01 -10.09
C PHE A 277 21.17 14.09 -11.19
N LEU A 278 21.80 12.93 -11.39
CA LEU A 278 21.33 11.94 -12.36
C LEU A 278 19.93 11.43 -12.02
N ALA A 279 19.66 11.17 -10.73
CA ALA A 279 18.34 10.71 -10.29
C ALA A 279 17.22 11.73 -10.64
N VAL A 280 17.41 12.99 -10.31
CA VAL A 280 16.39 14.02 -10.56
C VAL A 280 16.22 14.32 -12.06
N LEU A 281 17.29 14.26 -12.85
CA LEU A 281 17.23 14.44 -14.31
C LEU A 281 16.41 13.33 -14.97
N LEU A 282 16.71 12.07 -14.64
CA LEU A 282 16.00 10.93 -15.20
C LEU A 282 14.51 10.94 -14.83
N VAL A 283 14.18 11.25 -13.57
CA VAL A 283 12.77 11.36 -13.13
C VAL A 283 12.05 12.48 -13.88
N ARG A 284 12.70 13.64 -14.03
CA ARG A 284 12.07 14.80 -14.68
C ARG A 284 11.92 14.60 -16.19
N GLY A 285 12.92 14.01 -16.83
CA GLY A 285 12.97 13.88 -18.30
C GLY A 285 12.08 12.75 -18.84
N PHE A 286 12.07 11.60 -18.16
CA PHE A 286 11.47 10.38 -18.73
C PHE A 286 10.20 9.91 -18.02
N ALA A 287 10.11 10.01 -16.68
CA ALA A 287 8.99 9.48 -15.93
C ALA A 287 8.69 10.33 -14.67
N PRO A 288 7.91 11.40 -14.78
CA PRO A 288 7.54 12.23 -13.62
C PRO A 288 6.82 11.46 -12.51
N TYR A 289 6.12 10.37 -12.87
CA TYR A 289 5.44 9.49 -11.92
C TYR A 289 6.38 8.56 -11.13
N ALA A 290 7.65 8.49 -11.48
CA ALA A 290 8.64 7.70 -10.72
C ALA A 290 9.04 8.36 -9.40
N CYS A 291 8.73 9.64 -9.17
CA CYS A 291 9.04 10.35 -7.94
C CYS A 291 8.22 9.87 -6.74
N GLY A 292 8.73 10.15 -5.53
CA GLY A 292 8.06 9.90 -4.27
C GLY A 292 7.99 8.44 -3.85
N SER A 293 7.25 8.17 -2.78
CA SER A 293 7.06 6.84 -2.21
C SER A 293 6.24 5.93 -3.12
N GLY A 294 5.15 6.42 -3.65
CA GLY A 294 4.19 5.65 -4.45
C GLY A 294 3.05 5.03 -3.64
N ILE A 295 3.16 4.92 -2.32
CA ILE A 295 2.12 4.34 -1.46
C ILE A 295 0.82 5.17 -1.50
N PRO A 296 0.83 6.51 -1.39
CA PRO A 296 -0.38 7.32 -1.47
C PRO A 296 -1.16 7.12 -2.77
N GLU A 297 -0.45 7.08 -3.89
CA GLU A 297 -1.02 6.88 -5.21
C GLU A 297 -1.57 5.46 -5.39
N ILE A 298 -0.85 4.44 -4.90
CA ILE A 298 -1.31 3.05 -4.95
C ILE A 298 -2.57 2.87 -4.09
N LYS A 299 -2.61 3.46 -2.89
CA LYS A 299 -3.80 3.49 -2.02
C LYS A 299 -4.99 4.09 -2.77
N THR A 300 -4.78 5.20 -3.47
CA THR A 300 -5.80 5.84 -4.31
C THR A 300 -6.22 4.96 -5.50
N ILE A 301 -5.29 4.30 -6.18
CA ILE A 301 -5.61 3.38 -7.29
C ILE A 301 -6.41 2.18 -6.77
N LEU A 302 -6.04 1.60 -5.64
CA LEU A 302 -6.73 0.47 -5.04
C LEU A 302 -8.14 0.83 -4.54
N SER A 303 -8.40 2.10 -4.20
CA SER A 303 -9.76 2.58 -3.91
C SER A 303 -10.66 2.70 -5.15
N GLY A 304 -10.11 2.48 -6.35
CA GLY A 304 -10.86 2.46 -7.61
C GLY A 304 -10.58 3.60 -8.58
N PHE A 305 -9.73 4.56 -8.22
CA PHE A 305 -9.33 5.63 -9.14
C PHE A 305 -8.31 5.13 -10.17
N ILE A 306 -8.35 5.69 -11.38
CA ILE A 306 -7.43 5.32 -12.47
C ILE A 306 -6.47 6.48 -12.71
N ILE A 307 -5.18 6.24 -12.48
CA ILE A 307 -4.11 7.16 -12.84
C ILE A 307 -3.37 6.57 -14.04
N ARG A 308 -3.56 7.17 -15.22
CA ARG A 308 -2.94 6.68 -16.45
C ARG A 308 -1.43 6.87 -16.43
N GLY A 309 -0.69 5.91 -16.93
CA GLY A 309 0.77 5.95 -17.03
C GLY A 309 1.53 5.72 -15.71
N TYR A 310 0.85 5.69 -14.56
CA TYR A 310 1.47 5.55 -13.25
C TYR A 310 2.13 4.17 -13.04
N LEU A 311 1.46 3.10 -13.47
CA LEU A 311 1.94 1.72 -13.40
C LEU A 311 2.52 1.23 -14.74
N GLY A 312 3.15 2.13 -15.50
CA GLY A 312 3.69 1.87 -16.83
C GLY A 312 5.07 1.18 -16.81
N LYS A 313 5.48 0.65 -17.97
CA LYS A 313 6.81 0.02 -18.16
C LYS A 313 7.95 1.02 -17.99
N TRP A 314 7.81 2.23 -18.52
CA TRP A 314 8.80 3.30 -18.38
C TRP A 314 8.93 3.76 -16.93
N THR A 315 7.81 3.89 -16.22
CA THR A 315 7.81 4.22 -14.79
C THR A 315 8.55 3.16 -13.98
N LEU A 316 8.36 1.87 -14.30
CA LEU A 316 9.09 0.77 -13.66
C LEU A 316 10.59 0.92 -13.86
N LEU A 317 11.05 1.03 -15.12
CA LEU A 317 12.48 1.12 -15.46
C LEU A 317 13.14 2.33 -14.80
N ILE A 318 12.56 3.51 -14.99
CA ILE A 318 13.14 4.75 -14.46
C ILE A 318 13.12 4.73 -12.92
N LYS A 319 12.05 4.25 -12.30
CA LYS A 319 11.98 4.17 -10.83
C LYS A 319 13.02 3.22 -10.26
N THR A 320 13.28 2.08 -10.90
CA THR A 320 14.31 1.11 -10.47
C THR A 320 15.70 1.76 -10.48
N VAL A 321 16.08 2.39 -11.60
CA VAL A 321 17.40 3.04 -11.73
C VAL A 321 17.55 4.24 -10.80
N THR A 322 16.55 5.10 -10.77
CA THR A 322 16.61 6.34 -9.96
C THR A 322 16.49 6.09 -8.47
N LEU A 323 15.89 4.96 -8.06
CA LEU A 323 15.87 4.55 -6.65
C LEU A 323 17.27 4.19 -6.16
N VAL A 324 18.02 3.42 -6.94
CA VAL A 324 19.43 3.10 -6.63
C VAL A 324 20.24 4.38 -6.46
N LEU A 325 20.16 5.29 -7.45
CA LEU A 325 20.88 6.57 -7.42
C LEU A 325 20.50 7.45 -6.23
N ALA A 326 19.22 7.50 -5.88
CA ALA A 326 18.71 8.32 -4.78
C ALA A 326 19.15 7.78 -3.41
N VAL A 327 19.11 6.47 -3.21
CA VAL A 327 19.56 5.82 -1.97
C VAL A 327 21.06 5.98 -1.81
N SER A 328 21.83 5.72 -2.86
CA SER A 328 23.29 5.80 -2.85
C SER A 328 23.82 7.23 -2.71
N SER A 329 23.00 8.27 -2.96
CA SER A 329 23.41 9.67 -2.74
C SER A 329 23.59 10.05 -1.27
N GLY A 330 23.19 9.19 -0.31
CA GLY A 330 23.29 9.46 1.13
C GLY A 330 22.18 10.35 1.69
N LEU A 331 21.16 10.66 0.90
CA LEU A 331 19.95 11.33 1.37
C LEU A 331 19.22 10.47 2.41
N SER A 332 18.54 11.11 3.37
CA SER A 332 17.71 10.40 4.35
C SER A 332 16.43 9.85 3.69
N LEU A 333 16.60 8.77 2.94
CA LEU A 333 15.57 8.10 2.13
C LEU A 333 15.60 6.60 2.39
N GLY A 334 14.43 5.95 2.24
CA GLY A 334 14.30 4.50 2.22
C GLY A 334 13.93 3.98 0.83
N LYS A 335 14.10 2.69 0.62
CA LYS A 335 13.73 1.97 -0.61
C LYS A 335 12.35 1.32 -0.54
N GLU A 336 11.76 1.15 0.63
CA GLU A 336 10.62 0.29 0.94
C GLU A 336 9.34 0.75 0.23
N GLY A 337 8.96 2.03 0.37
CA GLY A 337 7.80 2.58 -0.35
C GLY A 337 7.94 2.49 -1.88
N PRO A 338 9.05 2.94 -2.45
CA PRO A 338 9.34 2.76 -3.88
C PRO A 338 9.31 1.31 -4.36
N LEU A 339 9.76 0.32 -3.56
CA LEU A 339 9.67 -1.11 -3.89
C LEU A 339 8.22 -1.60 -4.00
N VAL A 340 7.32 -1.11 -3.17
CA VAL A 340 5.88 -1.39 -3.30
C VAL A 340 5.36 -0.91 -4.66
N HIS A 341 5.76 0.28 -5.10
CA HIS A 341 5.40 0.80 -6.42
C HIS A 341 5.99 -0.03 -7.56
N VAL A 342 7.27 -0.41 -7.46
CA VAL A 342 7.96 -1.29 -8.43
C VAL A 342 7.21 -2.63 -8.55
N ALA A 343 6.87 -3.28 -7.43
CA ALA A 343 6.11 -4.52 -7.41
C ALA A 343 4.71 -4.37 -8.03
N CYS A 344 4.01 -3.25 -7.76
CA CYS A 344 2.71 -2.95 -8.38
C CYS A 344 2.83 -2.72 -9.89
N CYS A 345 3.90 -2.08 -10.37
CA CYS A 345 4.18 -1.95 -11.81
C CYS A 345 4.38 -3.32 -12.46
N CYS A 346 5.15 -4.22 -11.83
CA CYS A 346 5.32 -5.61 -12.28
C CYS A 346 3.96 -6.33 -12.34
N GLY A 347 3.15 -6.21 -11.27
CA GLY A 347 1.82 -6.79 -11.21
C GLY A 347 0.91 -6.29 -12.33
N ASN A 348 0.92 -4.99 -12.61
CA ASN A 348 0.13 -4.40 -13.70
C ASN A 348 0.57 -4.90 -15.09
N ILE A 349 1.89 -4.95 -15.34
CA ILE A 349 2.45 -5.43 -16.61
C ILE A 349 2.12 -6.92 -16.83
N LEU A 350 2.30 -7.75 -15.81
CA LEU A 350 2.00 -9.18 -15.89
C LEU A 350 0.50 -9.49 -16.02
N CYS A 351 -0.39 -8.63 -15.52
CA CYS A 351 -1.83 -8.74 -15.75
C CYS A 351 -2.21 -8.75 -17.23
N HIS A 352 -1.43 -8.09 -18.09
CA HIS A 352 -1.69 -8.06 -19.53
C HIS A 352 -1.50 -9.41 -20.22
N LEU A 353 -0.75 -10.35 -19.62
CA LEU A 353 -0.57 -11.71 -20.15
C LEU A 353 -1.85 -12.54 -20.10
N PHE A 354 -2.76 -12.25 -19.17
CA PHE A 354 -3.96 -13.03 -18.94
C PHE A 354 -5.20 -12.19 -19.25
N THR A 355 -6.04 -12.63 -20.18
CA THR A 355 -7.25 -11.92 -20.61
C THR A 355 -8.24 -11.66 -19.46
N LYS A 356 -8.30 -12.56 -18.47
CA LYS A 356 -9.09 -12.46 -17.25
C LYS A 356 -8.79 -11.17 -16.46
N TYR A 357 -7.52 -10.85 -16.26
CA TYR A 357 -7.07 -9.69 -15.48
C TYR A 357 -6.99 -8.42 -16.34
N ARG A 358 -6.70 -8.57 -17.64
CA ARG A 358 -6.68 -7.45 -18.58
C ARG A 358 -8.06 -6.82 -18.77
N LYS A 359 -9.12 -7.63 -18.83
CA LYS A 359 -10.49 -7.18 -19.12
C LYS A 359 -11.29 -6.77 -17.88
N ASN A 360 -10.86 -7.11 -16.66
CA ASN A 360 -11.58 -6.83 -15.42
C ASN A 360 -10.73 -6.00 -14.46
N GLU A 361 -11.15 -4.75 -14.26
CA GLU A 361 -10.44 -3.79 -13.42
C GLU A 361 -10.48 -4.13 -11.92
N ALA A 362 -11.56 -4.74 -11.43
CA ALA A 362 -11.63 -5.19 -10.04
C ALA A 362 -10.62 -6.33 -9.78
N LYS A 363 -10.52 -7.30 -10.71
CA LYS A 363 -9.53 -8.38 -10.64
C LYS A 363 -8.10 -7.87 -10.74
N ARG A 364 -7.86 -6.84 -11.55
CA ARG A 364 -6.54 -6.19 -11.62
C ARG A 364 -6.14 -5.61 -10.27
N ARG A 365 -7.06 -4.95 -9.56
CA ARG A 365 -6.79 -4.39 -8.23
C ARG A 365 -6.55 -5.44 -7.15
N GLU A 366 -7.23 -6.60 -7.21
CA GLU A 366 -6.88 -7.74 -6.36
C GLU A 366 -5.42 -8.18 -6.59
N VAL A 367 -4.95 -8.18 -7.85
CA VAL A 367 -3.56 -8.51 -8.19
C VAL A 367 -2.59 -7.41 -7.72
N LEU A 368 -2.95 -6.15 -7.88
CA LEU A 368 -2.12 -5.02 -7.40
C LEU A 368 -1.98 -5.03 -5.88
N SER A 369 -3.03 -5.40 -5.15
CA SER A 369 -2.98 -5.60 -3.70
C SER A 369 -2.01 -6.72 -3.30
N ALA A 370 -2.02 -7.84 -4.03
CA ALA A 370 -1.06 -8.93 -3.83
C ALA A 370 0.37 -8.51 -4.21
N ALA A 371 0.53 -7.72 -5.27
CA ALA A 371 1.83 -7.17 -5.65
C ALA A 371 2.37 -6.18 -4.61
N ALA A 372 1.51 -5.36 -4.00
CA ALA A 372 1.90 -4.49 -2.89
C ALA A 372 2.41 -5.31 -1.68
N ALA A 373 1.71 -6.40 -1.34
CA ALA A 373 2.17 -7.33 -0.29
C ALA A 373 3.55 -7.92 -0.62
N ALA A 374 3.78 -8.36 -1.86
CA ALA A 374 5.08 -8.85 -2.31
C ALA A 374 6.16 -7.76 -2.25
N GLY A 375 5.82 -6.51 -2.57
CA GLY A 375 6.74 -5.37 -2.49
C GLY A 375 7.23 -5.07 -1.07
N VAL A 376 6.35 -5.14 -0.08
CA VAL A 376 6.73 -5.00 1.35
C VAL A 376 7.51 -6.21 1.81
N SER A 377 7.11 -7.41 1.39
CA SER A 377 7.80 -8.65 1.71
C SER A 377 9.28 -8.63 1.30
N VAL A 378 9.59 -8.14 0.10
CA VAL A 378 10.99 -8.01 -0.35
C VAL A 378 11.72 -6.83 0.28
N ALA A 379 10.99 -5.79 0.68
CA ALA A 379 11.57 -4.62 1.32
C ALA A 379 12.14 -4.91 2.71
N PHE A 380 11.46 -5.80 3.46
CA PHE A 380 11.77 -6.11 4.85
C PHE A 380 12.13 -7.58 5.11
N GLY A 381 12.06 -8.44 4.12
CA GLY A 381 12.16 -9.88 4.34
C GLY A 381 10.97 -10.48 5.11
N ALA A 382 9.84 -9.77 5.17
CA ALA A 382 8.69 -10.00 6.02
C ALA A 382 7.44 -10.40 5.22
N PRO A 383 7.23 -11.69 4.88
CA PRO A 383 6.09 -12.11 4.06
C PRO A 383 4.73 -11.96 4.76
N ILE A 384 4.62 -12.23 6.05
CA ILE A 384 3.36 -12.09 6.81
C ILE A 384 3.07 -10.60 7.01
N GLY A 385 4.08 -9.85 7.45
CA GLY A 385 4.00 -8.40 7.61
C GLY A 385 3.61 -7.69 6.32
N GLY A 386 4.13 -8.12 5.17
CA GLY A 386 3.76 -7.59 3.86
C GLY A 386 2.30 -7.78 3.51
N VAL A 387 1.72 -8.95 3.80
CA VAL A 387 0.29 -9.21 3.58
C VAL A 387 -0.57 -8.37 4.52
N LEU A 388 -0.20 -8.28 5.80
CA LEU A 388 -0.92 -7.46 6.77
C LEU A 388 -0.84 -5.97 6.44
N PHE A 389 0.31 -5.49 5.98
CA PHE A 389 0.46 -4.12 5.49
C PHE A 389 -0.48 -3.82 4.30
N SER A 390 -0.54 -4.73 3.35
CA SER A 390 -1.46 -4.58 2.21
C SER A 390 -2.92 -4.56 2.66
N LEU A 391 -3.28 -5.31 3.71
CA LEU A 391 -4.62 -5.35 4.27
C LEU A 391 -4.94 -4.10 5.09
N GLU A 392 -4.04 -3.68 5.99
CA GLU A 392 -4.27 -2.61 6.97
C GLU A 392 -4.19 -1.21 6.34
N GLU A 393 -3.20 -0.99 5.46
CA GLU A 393 -2.86 0.35 4.99
C GLU A 393 -3.24 0.61 3.53
N VAL A 394 -3.03 -0.37 2.63
CA VAL A 394 -3.05 -0.07 1.20
C VAL A 394 -4.37 -0.44 0.54
N SER A 395 -4.98 -1.56 0.95
CA SER A 395 -6.12 -2.14 0.22
C SER A 395 -7.45 -1.64 0.73
N TYR A 396 -8.24 -1.07 -0.16
CA TYR A 396 -9.61 -0.66 0.12
C TYR A 396 -10.59 -1.86 0.17
N TYR A 397 -10.41 -2.83 -0.72
CA TYR A 397 -11.19 -4.06 -0.81
C TYR A 397 -10.27 -5.29 -0.87
N PHE A 398 -10.35 -6.13 0.16
CA PHE A 398 -9.47 -7.28 0.31
C PHE A 398 -10.26 -8.58 0.59
N PRO A 399 -10.70 -9.32 -0.44
CA PRO A 399 -11.43 -10.57 -0.24
C PRO A 399 -10.50 -11.70 0.27
N LEU A 400 -11.06 -12.65 1.03
CA LEU A 400 -10.32 -13.79 1.59
C LEU A 400 -9.53 -14.59 0.54
N LYS A 401 -10.06 -14.73 -0.69
CA LYS A 401 -9.32 -15.37 -1.79
C LYS A 401 -8.05 -14.62 -2.16
N THR A 402 -8.03 -13.29 -2.03
CA THR A 402 -6.86 -12.47 -2.29
C THR A 402 -5.83 -12.63 -1.17
N LEU A 403 -6.25 -12.84 0.08
CA LEU A 403 -5.36 -13.09 1.21
C LEU A 403 -4.37 -14.24 0.92
N TRP A 404 -4.89 -15.41 0.54
CA TRP A 404 -4.06 -16.56 0.24
C TRP A 404 -3.13 -16.36 -0.96
N ARG A 405 -3.61 -15.65 -1.99
CA ARG A 405 -2.81 -15.32 -3.16
C ARG A 405 -1.72 -14.30 -2.83
N SER A 406 -2.05 -13.30 -2.01
CA SER A 406 -1.08 -12.30 -1.54
C SER A 406 0.01 -12.95 -0.70
N PHE A 407 -0.38 -13.86 0.21
CA PHE A 407 0.57 -14.63 1.02
C PHE A 407 1.51 -15.48 0.14
N PHE A 408 0.97 -16.17 -0.86
CA PHE A 408 1.80 -16.94 -1.80
C PHE A 408 2.76 -16.04 -2.59
N ALA A 409 2.29 -14.90 -3.11
CA ALA A 409 3.15 -13.96 -3.83
C ALA A 409 4.25 -13.37 -2.93
N ALA A 410 3.92 -13.02 -1.69
CA ALA A 410 4.87 -12.51 -0.70
C ALA A 410 5.92 -13.56 -0.31
N LEU A 411 5.48 -14.81 -0.11
CA LEU A 411 6.38 -15.94 0.18
C LEU A 411 7.37 -16.20 -0.96
N VAL A 412 6.87 -16.25 -2.22
CA VAL A 412 7.72 -16.45 -3.39
C VAL A 412 8.70 -15.29 -3.55
N ALA A 413 8.26 -14.07 -3.31
CA ALA A 413 9.10 -12.88 -3.40
C ALA A 413 10.23 -12.91 -2.36
N ALA A 414 9.93 -13.22 -1.10
CA ALA A 414 10.93 -13.38 -0.04
C ALA A 414 11.92 -14.52 -0.33
N PHE A 415 11.40 -15.68 -0.81
CA PHE A 415 12.23 -16.81 -1.20
C PHE A 415 13.18 -16.45 -2.36
N THR A 416 12.70 -15.72 -3.35
CA THR A 416 13.53 -15.27 -4.48
C THR A 416 14.62 -14.32 -4.02
N LEU A 417 14.29 -13.35 -3.14
CA LEU A 417 15.27 -12.43 -2.58
C LEU A 417 16.35 -13.19 -1.79
N ARG A 418 15.93 -14.14 -0.95
CA ARG A 418 16.86 -15.01 -0.21
C ARG A 418 17.77 -15.82 -1.14
N SER A 419 17.22 -16.36 -2.25
CA SER A 419 17.99 -17.16 -3.19
C SER A 419 19.07 -16.34 -3.91
N ILE A 420 18.82 -15.04 -4.11
CA ILE A 420 19.82 -14.09 -4.67
C ILE A 420 20.84 -13.72 -3.59
N ASN A 421 20.44 -13.74 -2.31
CA ASN A 421 21.27 -13.42 -1.15
C ASN A 421 22.05 -12.09 -1.30
N PRO A 422 21.37 -10.94 -1.44
CA PRO A 422 22.03 -9.66 -1.66
C PRO A 422 22.86 -9.18 -0.46
N PHE A 423 22.63 -9.75 0.72
CA PHE A 423 23.27 -9.37 1.98
C PHE A 423 24.43 -10.28 2.40
N GLY A 424 24.79 -11.29 1.60
CA GLY A 424 25.90 -12.19 1.87
C GLY A 424 25.75 -13.08 3.13
N ASN A 425 24.67 -12.94 3.89
CA ASN A 425 24.42 -13.71 5.09
C ASN A 425 23.52 -14.93 4.82
N SER A 426 23.69 -16.01 5.61
CA SER A 426 22.87 -17.21 5.47
C SER A 426 21.45 -17.07 6.07
N ARG A 427 21.11 -15.92 6.63
CA ARG A 427 19.85 -15.65 7.35
C ARG A 427 18.81 -14.99 6.46
N LEU A 428 17.53 -15.25 6.74
CA LEU A 428 16.39 -14.63 6.00
C LEU A 428 16.11 -13.20 6.42
N VAL A 429 16.59 -12.82 7.57
CA VAL A 429 16.19 -11.65 8.34
C VAL A 429 17.12 -10.50 8.03
N LEU A 430 16.59 -9.31 7.79
CA LEU A 430 17.39 -8.13 7.44
C LEU A 430 18.24 -7.65 8.62
N PHE A 431 17.68 -7.64 9.82
CA PHE A 431 18.33 -7.23 11.05
C PHE A 431 18.18 -8.35 12.11
N TYR A 432 18.98 -9.39 11.99
CA TYR A 432 18.92 -10.47 12.98
C TYR A 432 19.46 -10.00 14.34
N VAL A 433 18.65 -10.19 15.35
CA VAL A 433 19.00 -9.84 16.73
C VAL A 433 18.72 -11.03 17.62
N GLU A 434 19.69 -11.36 18.46
CA GLU A 434 19.59 -12.36 19.50
C GLU A 434 20.09 -11.70 20.79
N PHE A 435 19.15 -11.42 21.69
CA PHE A 435 19.49 -10.84 22.98
C PHE A 435 19.66 -11.95 24.02
N HIS A 436 20.69 -11.84 24.84
CA HIS A 436 21.02 -12.83 25.83
C HIS A 436 20.18 -12.70 27.12
N SER A 437 19.69 -11.49 27.40
CA SER A 437 18.89 -11.20 28.59
C SER A 437 17.42 -11.01 28.26
N PRO A 438 16.49 -11.72 28.93
CA PRO A 438 15.06 -11.49 28.76
C PRO A 438 14.68 -10.14 29.36
N TRP A 439 13.72 -9.45 28.69
CA TRP A 439 13.19 -8.18 29.19
C TRP A 439 12.38 -8.37 30.48
N HIS A 440 12.40 -7.36 31.36
CA HIS A 440 11.68 -7.38 32.61
C HIS A 440 10.43 -6.48 32.58
N LEU A 441 9.38 -6.86 33.32
CA LEU A 441 8.07 -6.13 33.28
C LEU A 441 8.22 -4.63 33.64
N LEU A 442 9.18 -4.26 34.49
CA LEU A 442 9.43 -2.87 34.85
C LEU A 442 9.97 -2.03 33.67
N GLU A 443 10.62 -2.67 32.71
CA GLU A 443 11.09 -1.99 31.48
C GLU A 443 9.94 -1.56 30.56
N LEU A 444 8.72 -2.02 30.81
CA LEU A 444 7.55 -1.55 30.06
C LEU A 444 7.32 -0.03 30.21
N ALA A 445 7.68 0.57 31.34
CA ALA A 445 7.53 2.01 31.56
C ALA A 445 8.42 2.85 30.62
N PRO A 446 9.74 2.61 30.50
CA PRO A 446 10.56 3.28 29.49
C PRO A 446 10.16 2.92 28.06
N PHE A 447 9.62 1.74 27.77
CA PHE A 447 9.08 1.42 26.43
C PHE A 447 7.86 2.25 26.09
N VAL A 448 6.95 2.47 27.04
CA VAL A 448 5.82 3.40 26.86
C VAL A 448 6.31 4.84 26.68
N LEU A 449 7.37 5.24 27.39
CA LEU A 449 7.98 6.56 27.17
C LEU A 449 8.54 6.72 25.75
N LEU A 450 9.17 5.67 25.20
CA LEU A 450 9.57 5.66 23.80
C LEU A 450 8.35 5.75 22.86
N GLY A 451 7.25 5.11 23.23
CA GLY A 451 5.97 5.25 22.52
C GLY A 451 5.48 6.69 22.49
N VAL A 452 5.51 7.39 23.63
CA VAL A 452 5.15 8.83 23.70
C VAL A 452 6.07 9.65 22.83
N PHE A 453 7.38 9.44 22.90
CA PHE A 453 8.35 10.14 22.04
C PHE A 453 8.06 9.90 20.55
N GLY A 454 7.83 8.65 20.15
CA GLY A 454 7.50 8.30 18.77
C GLY A 454 6.22 8.96 18.27
N GLY A 455 5.19 9.04 19.11
CA GLY A 455 3.93 9.73 18.79
C GLY A 455 4.11 11.23 18.61
N LEU A 456 4.83 11.88 19.53
CA LEU A 456 5.17 13.32 19.43
C LEU A 456 5.99 13.62 18.17
N TRP A 457 7.02 12.81 17.93
CA TRP A 457 7.84 12.91 16.73
C TRP A 457 7.01 12.75 15.46
N GLY A 458 6.15 11.72 15.39
CA GLY A 458 5.31 11.47 14.24
C GLY A 458 4.40 12.63 13.91
N ALA A 459 3.70 13.18 14.91
CA ALA A 459 2.83 14.34 14.73
C ALA A 459 3.62 15.61 14.30
N PHE A 460 4.77 15.86 14.92
CA PHE A 460 5.66 16.97 14.54
C PHE A 460 6.17 16.83 13.11
N PHE A 461 6.62 15.62 12.74
CA PHE A 461 7.14 15.34 11.41
C PHE A 461 6.07 15.56 10.32
N ILE A 462 4.87 14.99 10.51
CA ILE A 462 3.76 15.12 9.54
C ILE A 462 3.42 16.59 9.33
N ARG A 463 3.23 17.32 10.42
CA ARG A 463 2.88 18.76 10.36
C ARG A 463 3.96 19.59 9.63
N SER A 464 5.23 19.35 9.97
CA SER A 464 6.36 20.08 9.40
C SER A 464 6.60 19.73 7.94
N ASN A 465 6.55 18.42 7.58
CA ASN A 465 6.73 17.97 6.20
C ASN A 465 5.59 18.46 5.29
N ILE A 466 4.33 18.38 5.71
CA ILE A 466 3.20 18.88 4.92
C ILE A 466 3.26 20.40 4.74
N ALA A 467 3.66 21.14 5.79
CA ALA A 467 3.88 22.60 5.67
C ALA A 467 4.99 22.91 4.66
N TRP A 468 6.10 22.15 4.70
CA TRP A 468 7.20 22.30 3.73
C TRP A 468 6.76 21.93 2.31
N CYS A 469 6.06 20.82 2.12
CA CYS A 469 5.55 20.40 0.82
C CYS A 469 4.52 21.39 0.24
N ARG A 470 3.68 22.01 1.09
CA ARG A 470 2.77 23.09 0.70
C ARG A 470 3.57 24.32 0.25
N ARG A 471 4.59 24.73 1.03
CA ARG A 471 5.49 25.83 0.68
C ARG A 471 6.22 25.55 -0.65
N ARG A 472 6.69 24.33 -0.87
CA ARG A 472 7.29 23.88 -2.15
C ARG A 472 6.33 24.07 -3.34
N LYS A 473 5.04 23.74 -3.18
CA LYS A 473 4.03 23.93 -4.23
C LYS A 473 3.68 25.41 -4.51
N THR A 474 3.74 26.27 -3.51
CA THR A 474 3.32 27.68 -3.63
C THR A 474 4.45 28.62 -4.01
N THR A 475 5.72 28.25 -3.76
CA THR A 475 6.88 29.13 -3.99
C THR A 475 7.62 28.79 -5.28
N LYS A 476 8.56 29.67 -5.67
CA LYS A 476 9.47 29.46 -6.82
C LYS A 476 10.34 28.21 -6.67
N LEU A 477 10.51 27.68 -5.45
CA LEU A 477 11.29 26.47 -5.17
C LEU A 477 10.77 25.26 -5.99
N GLY A 478 9.44 25.12 -6.14
CA GLY A 478 8.85 24.06 -6.94
C GLY A 478 9.10 24.14 -8.44
N ARG A 479 9.52 25.30 -8.95
CA ARG A 479 9.92 25.47 -10.36
C ARG A 479 11.30 24.93 -10.65
N TYR A 480 12.18 24.86 -9.65
CA TYR A 480 13.58 24.44 -9.78
C TYR A 480 13.87 23.19 -8.92
N PRO A 481 13.23 22.04 -9.21
CA PRO A 481 13.38 20.85 -8.37
C PRO A 481 14.81 20.29 -8.38
N VAL A 482 15.58 20.52 -9.44
CA VAL A 482 16.97 20.07 -9.54
C VAL A 482 17.84 20.80 -8.50
N LEU A 483 17.70 22.12 -8.39
CA LEU A 483 18.46 22.92 -7.41
C LEU A 483 18.07 22.57 -5.97
N GLU A 484 16.80 22.28 -5.73
CA GLU A 484 16.34 21.83 -4.41
C GLU A 484 17.02 20.52 -4.01
N VAL A 485 16.98 19.50 -4.89
CA VAL A 485 17.58 18.20 -4.61
C VAL A 485 19.09 18.34 -4.40
N LEU A 486 19.80 19.06 -5.27
CA LEU A 486 21.24 19.27 -5.14
C LEU A 486 21.60 20.04 -3.86
N GLY A 487 20.82 21.08 -3.49
CA GLY A 487 21.06 21.84 -2.28
C GLY A 487 20.89 21.01 -1.01
N VAL A 488 19.81 20.21 -0.95
CA VAL A 488 19.58 19.28 0.18
C VAL A 488 20.64 18.19 0.22
N THR A 489 21.05 17.62 -0.92
CA THR A 489 22.11 16.60 -0.98
C THR A 489 23.46 17.17 -0.55
N ALA A 490 23.83 18.35 -1.03
CA ALA A 490 25.06 19.01 -0.61
C ALA A 490 25.09 19.23 0.89
N LEU A 491 24.02 19.80 1.45
CA LEU A 491 23.91 20.03 2.90
C LEU A 491 24.02 18.73 3.69
N THR A 492 23.31 17.68 3.22
CA THR A 492 23.31 16.36 3.87
C THR A 492 24.71 15.73 3.83
N ALA A 493 25.37 15.71 2.67
CA ALA A 493 26.69 15.11 2.52
C ALA A 493 27.78 15.88 3.32
N LEU A 494 27.70 17.22 3.34
CA LEU A 494 28.61 18.04 4.13
C LEU A 494 28.47 17.80 5.63
N LEU A 495 27.24 17.66 6.15
CA LEU A 495 27.01 17.43 7.57
C LEU A 495 27.17 15.97 7.99
N ALA A 496 26.99 15.02 7.06
CA ALA A 496 27.06 13.59 7.36
C ALA A 496 28.49 13.05 7.45
N PHE A 497 29.42 13.51 6.63
CA PHE A 497 30.76 12.96 6.53
C PHE A 497 31.58 13.00 7.85
N PRO A 498 31.56 14.06 8.66
CA PRO A 498 32.37 14.15 9.89
C PRO A 498 31.99 13.13 10.98
N ASN A 499 30.75 12.65 10.98
CA ASN A 499 30.24 11.75 11.99
C ASN A 499 30.07 10.34 11.42
N LYS A 500 30.73 9.33 12.04
CA LYS A 500 30.69 7.93 11.60
C LYS A 500 29.24 7.43 11.45
N TYR A 501 28.36 7.69 12.41
CA TYR A 501 26.96 7.21 12.44
C TYR A 501 26.05 7.89 11.42
N THR A 502 26.43 9.01 10.86
CA THR A 502 25.69 9.68 9.77
C THR A 502 26.25 9.38 8.41
N ARG A 503 27.53 8.98 8.33
CA ARG A 503 28.24 8.63 7.08
C ARG A 503 27.83 7.26 6.56
N MET A 504 27.74 6.27 7.45
CA MET A 504 27.29 4.91 7.10
C MET A 504 25.88 4.88 6.51
N SER A 505 25.53 3.81 5.81
CA SER A 505 24.18 3.64 5.29
C SER A 505 23.15 3.59 6.43
N THR A 506 21.92 4.08 6.18
CA THR A 506 20.91 4.11 7.24
C THR A 506 20.49 2.71 7.69
N SER A 507 20.54 1.72 6.81
CA SER A 507 20.26 0.31 7.16
C SER A 507 21.36 -0.28 8.05
N GLU A 508 22.62 -0.02 7.74
CA GLU A 508 23.78 -0.43 8.52
C GLU A 508 23.76 0.21 9.93
N LEU A 509 23.45 1.51 9.99
CA LEU A 509 23.27 2.21 11.27
C LEU A 509 22.22 1.52 12.15
N ILE A 510 21.06 1.16 11.60
CA ILE A 510 20.01 0.46 12.36
C ILE A 510 20.51 -0.91 12.83
N SER A 511 21.23 -1.64 11.99
CA SER A 511 21.81 -2.94 12.35
C SER A 511 22.79 -2.81 13.51
N GLU A 512 23.68 -1.81 13.47
CA GLU A 512 24.64 -1.55 14.56
C GLU A 512 23.95 -1.11 15.86
N LEU A 513 22.87 -0.34 15.77
CA LEU A 513 22.09 0.08 16.94
C LEU A 513 21.28 -1.04 17.59
N PHE A 514 20.84 -2.02 16.81
CA PHE A 514 20.08 -3.17 17.31
C PHE A 514 20.99 -4.24 17.94
N ASN A 515 22.27 -4.21 17.61
CA ASN A 515 23.21 -5.23 18.06
C ASN A 515 23.33 -5.27 19.60
N ASP A 516 23.41 -6.49 20.16
CA ASP A 516 23.73 -6.72 21.55
C ASP A 516 25.26 -6.73 21.72
N CYS A 517 25.77 -6.01 22.71
CA CYS A 517 27.18 -5.90 22.93
C CYS A 517 27.75 -7.21 23.54
N SER A 518 28.50 -7.95 22.74
CA SER A 518 29.27 -9.10 23.20
C SER A 518 30.70 -8.68 23.58
N LEU A 519 31.37 -9.49 24.40
CA LEU A 519 32.76 -9.25 24.83
C LEU A 519 33.77 -9.17 23.67
N LEU A 520 33.38 -9.63 22.49
CA LEU A 520 34.21 -9.66 21.29
C LEU A 520 33.95 -8.47 20.34
N ASP A 521 32.93 -7.64 20.64
CA ASP A 521 32.56 -6.52 19.76
C ASP A 521 33.50 -5.33 20.00
N SER A 522 34.22 -4.94 18.98
CA SER A 522 35.09 -3.77 18.96
C SER A 522 34.39 -2.45 18.64
N SER A 523 33.06 -2.44 18.61
CA SER A 523 32.27 -1.23 18.33
C SER A 523 32.44 -0.21 19.46
N GLN A 524 32.55 1.07 19.13
CA GLN A 524 32.59 2.15 20.12
C GLN A 524 31.31 2.20 20.99
N LEU A 525 30.20 1.65 20.51
CA LEU A 525 28.95 1.49 21.25
C LEU A 525 29.02 0.42 22.34
N CYS A 526 30.00 -0.45 22.30
CA CYS A 526 30.24 -1.56 23.22
C CYS A 526 31.55 -1.39 24.02
N ASP A 527 32.08 -0.16 24.12
CA ASP A 527 33.28 0.13 24.91
C ASP A 527 32.92 0.34 26.38
N TYR A 528 33.00 -0.74 27.16
CA TYR A 528 32.84 -0.75 28.62
C TYR A 528 34.18 -0.84 29.29
N LEU A 529 34.33 -0.25 30.49
CA LEU A 529 35.55 -0.30 31.28
C LEU A 529 35.83 -1.75 31.72
N SER A 530 36.97 -2.28 31.31
CA SER A 530 37.47 -3.54 31.82
C SER A 530 38.23 -3.27 33.15
N THR A 531 37.70 -3.74 34.27
CA THR A 531 38.46 -3.73 35.52
C THR A 531 39.56 -4.80 35.44
N ASN A 532 40.83 -4.35 35.46
CA ASN A 532 41.98 -5.22 35.66
C ASN A 532 41.90 -5.81 37.08
N SER A 533 40.98 -6.73 37.32
CA SER A 533 40.94 -7.48 38.58
C SER A 533 41.95 -8.60 38.49
N THR A 534 43.05 -8.47 39.26
CA THR A 534 44.12 -9.45 39.50
C THR A 534 43.63 -10.71 40.25
N GLN A 535 42.36 -10.97 40.36
CA GLN A 535 41.76 -12.12 40.99
C GLN A 535 40.52 -12.59 40.24
N GLY A 536 40.68 -13.56 39.38
CA GLY A 536 39.84 -14.75 39.15
C GLY A 536 38.35 -14.63 38.77
N ASP A 537 37.74 -13.44 38.74
CA ASP A 537 36.34 -13.25 38.29
C ASP A 537 36.35 -12.34 37.08
N ASP A 538 36.30 -12.97 35.89
CA ASP A 538 36.25 -12.31 34.57
C ASP A 538 34.87 -11.73 34.24
N LEU A 539 34.17 -11.08 35.19
CA LEU A 539 32.98 -10.33 34.86
C LEU A 539 33.38 -8.93 34.39
N PRO A 540 32.96 -8.56 33.16
CA PRO A 540 33.24 -7.23 32.66
C PRO A 540 32.52 -6.18 33.52
N ASP A 541 33.23 -5.13 33.91
CA ASP A 541 32.64 -3.98 34.55
C ASP A 541 31.82 -3.22 33.48
N ARG A 542 30.54 -3.03 33.73
CA ARG A 542 29.60 -2.41 32.78
C ARG A 542 29.59 -0.87 32.88
N ALA A 543 30.56 -0.28 33.51
CA ALA A 543 30.75 1.18 33.51
C ALA A 543 31.10 1.67 32.12
N ALA A 544 30.51 2.79 31.73
CA ALA A 544 30.74 3.41 30.42
C ALA A 544 32.22 3.78 30.20
N GLY A 545 32.82 3.23 29.17
CA GLY A 545 34.15 3.61 28.70
C GLY A 545 34.18 4.94 27.95
N PRO A 546 35.36 5.48 27.65
CA PRO A 546 35.49 6.74 26.89
C PRO A 546 34.92 6.65 25.49
N GLY A 547 35.00 5.48 24.84
CA GLY A 547 34.39 5.27 23.51
C GLY A 547 32.89 5.34 23.52
N LEU A 548 32.22 4.76 24.55
CA LEU A 548 30.77 4.84 24.69
C LEU A 548 30.28 6.28 24.90
N HIS A 549 31.00 7.10 25.66
CA HIS A 549 30.68 8.52 25.83
C HIS A 549 30.80 9.29 24.53
N VAL A 550 31.85 9.05 23.73
CA VAL A 550 32.02 9.68 22.41
C VAL A 550 30.92 9.24 21.46
N ALA A 551 30.60 7.92 21.42
CA ALA A 551 29.52 7.36 20.60
C ALA A 551 28.15 7.96 20.96
N THR A 552 27.85 8.11 22.25
CA THR A 552 26.60 8.71 22.74
C THR A 552 26.45 10.15 22.25
N TRP A 553 27.50 10.96 22.32
CA TRP A 553 27.49 12.33 21.83
C TRP A 553 27.32 12.38 20.30
N GLN A 554 28.04 11.54 19.58
CA GLN A 554 27.88 11.43 18.11
C GLN A 554 26.47 10.98 17.71
N LEU A 555 25.84 10.08 18.47
CA LEU A 555 24.45 9.67 18.23
C LEU A 555 23.45 10.79 18.49
N VAL A 556 23.67 11.63 19.52
CA VAL A 556 22.81 12.83 19.74
C VAL A 556 22.88 13.77 18.55
N LEU A 557 24.07 14.04 18.02
CA LEU A 557 24.22 14.84 16.82
C LEU A 557 23.58 14.19 15.59
N ALA A 558 23.72 12.87 15.44
CA ALA A 558 23.09 12.11 14.38
C ALA A 558 21.56 12.15 14.46
N LEU A 559 21.00 12.06 15.68
CA LEU A 559 19.56 12.19 15.93
C LEU A 559 19.03 13.54 15.43
N LEU A 560 19.67 14.64 15.87
CA LEU A 560 19.27 15.97 15.46
C LEU A 560 19.36 16.16 13.93
N LEU A 561 20.45 15.69 13.32
CA LEU A 561 20.64 15.78 11.87
C LEU A 561 19.55 15.00 11.12
N LYS A 562 19.29 13.72 11.50
CA LYS A 562 18.27 12.89 10.88
C LYS A 562 16.86 13.48 11.03
N ILE A 563 16.52 14.00 12.20
CA ILE A 563 15.25 14.72 12.47
C ILE A 563 15.02 15.83 11.44
N PHE A 564 15.98 16.73 11.28
CA PHE A 564 15.83 17.88 10.39
C PHE A 564 15.85 17.47 8.91
N ILE A 565 16.81 16.66 8.50
CA ILE A 565 17.00 16.32 7.07
C ILE A 565 15.82 15.51 6.54
N THR A 566 15.26 14.59 7.31
CA THR A 566 14.12 13.80 6.87
C THR A 566 12.90 14.66 6.52
N ILE A 567 12.65 15.75 7.24
CA ILE A 567 11.55 16.69 6.96
C ILE A 567 11.68 17.28 5.55
N PHE A 568 12.88 17.67 5.15
CA PHE A 568 13.11 18.31 3.85
C PHE A 568 13.23 17.29 2.70
N THR A 569 13.75 16.12 2.99
CA THR A 569 14.05 15.10 1.98
C THR A 569 12.77 14.41 1.47
N PHE A 570 11.81 14.13 2.35
CA PHE A 570 10.58 13.46 1.95
C PHE A 570 9.70 14.37 1.08
N GLY A 571 9.24 13.83 -0.06
CA GLY A 571 8.42 14.57 -1.03
C GLY A 571 9.18 15.39 -2.08
N MET A 572 10.52 15.30 -2.16
CA MET A 572 11.31 15.84 -3.27
C MET A 572 11.03 15.06 -4.56
N LYS A 573 11.48 15.61 -5.70
CA LYS A 573 11.30 14.98 -7.03
C LYS A 573 12.31 13.87 -7.32
N VAL A 574 12.50 12.99 -6.32
CA VAL A 574 13.27 11.72 -6.40
C VAL A 574 12.44 10.61 -5.76
N PRO A 575 12.67 9.34 -6.08
CA PRO A 575 12.05 8.24 -5.34
C PRO A 575 12.45 8.30 -3.86
N SER A 576 11.48 8.24 -2.97
CA SER A 576 11.73 8.41 -1.53
C SER A 576 10.80 7.54 -0.69
N GLY A 577 11.35 6.62 0.11
CA GLY A 577 10.64 5.90 1.17
C GLY A 577 10.88 6.57 2.52
N LEU A 578 9.98 6.32 3.47
CA LEU A 578 10.00 6.95 4.79
C LEU A 578 10.21 5.96 5.93
N PHE A 579 10.08 4.65 5.69
CA PHE A 579 10.15 3.64 6.74
C PHE A 579 11.52 3.64 7.44
N ILE A 580 12.59 3.36 6.70
CA ILE A 580 13.96 3.29 7.24
C ILE A 580 14.40 4.61 7.90
N PRO A 581 14.18 5.80 7.32
CA PRO A 581 14.51 7.04 7.99
C PRO A 581 13.77 7.26 9.32
N SER A 582 12.49 6.89 9.39
CA SER A 582 11.71 6.99 10.63
C SER A 582 12.17 5.99 11.68
N MET A 583 12.49 4.76 11.26
CA MET A 583 13.07 3.73 12.12
C MET A 583 14.41 4.17 12.69
N ALA A 584 15.28 4.81 11.89
CA ALA A 584 16.58 5.28 12.32
C ALA A 584 16.47 6.34 13.43
N VAL A 585 15.55 7.31 13.29
CA VAL A 585 15.29 8.30 14.34
C VAL A 585 14.89 7.61 15.64
N GLY A 586 13.98 6.63 15.56
CA GLY A 586 13.53 5.88 16.72
C GLY A 586 14.60 4.96 17.31
N ALA A 587 15.39 4.30 16.48
CA ALA A 587 16.49 3.44 16.91
C ALA A 587 17.57 4.23 17.66
N ILE A 588 17.96 5.40 17.15
CA ILE A 588 18.93 6.25 17.83
C ILE A 588 18.39 6.73 19.19
N ALA A 589 17.15 7.22 19.22
CA ALA A 589 16.53 7.67 20.46
C ALA A 589 16.37 6.53 21.47
N GLY A 590 15.97 5.33 21.00
CA GLY A 590 15.88 4.13 21.82
C GLY A 590 17.22 3.67 22.37
N ARG A 591 18.28 3.63 21.54
CA ARG A 591 19.64 3.28 21.98
C ARG A 591 20.17 4.24 23.05
N LEU A 592 19.96 5.54 22.85
CA LEU A 592 20.36 6.56 23.84
C LEU A 592 19.64 6.38 25.17
N LEU A 593 18.33 6.09 25.14
CA LEU A 593 17.58 5.81 26.38
C LEU A 593 18.05 4.48 27.01
N GLY A 594 18.29 3.45 26.19
CA GLY A 594 18.76 2.15 26.66
C GLY A 594 20.11 2.22 27.36
N VAL A 595 21.09 2.91 26.79
CA VAL A 595 22.39 3.17 27.42
C VAL A 595 22.21 3.97 28.71
N GLY A 596 21.34 4.99 28.72
CA GLY A 596 21.03 5.73 29.92
C GLY A 596 20.42 4.89 31.04
N MET A 597 19.51 3.95 30.68
CA MET A 597 18.91 3.03 31.67
C MET A 597 19.90 1.99 32.15
N GLU A 598 20.77 1.49 31.30
CA GLU A 598 21.83 0.55 31.66
C GLU A 598 22.80 1.20 32.67
N GLN A 599 23.29 2.41 32.39
CA GLN A 599 24.18 3.14 33.33
C GLN A 599 23.45 3.51 34.64
N LEU A 600 22.14 3.85 34.56
CA LEU A 600 21.35 4.09 35.76
C LEU A 600 21.23 2.85 36.63
N ALA A 601 20.97 1.68 36.02
CA ALA A 601 20.89 0.40 36.75
C ALA A 601 22.25 0.00 37.35
N TYR A 602 23.35 0.24 36.62
CA TYR A 602 24.71 -0.01 37.08
C TYR A 602 25.06 0.83 38.32
N HIS A 603 24.83 2.12 38.30
CA HIS A 603 25.19 3.04 39.41
C HIS A 603 24.24 2.96 40.61
N HIS A 604 22.99 2.49 40.40
CA HIS A 604 21.94 2.46 41.43
C HIS A 604 21.36 1.06 41.61
N HIS A 605 22.18 0.03 41.54
CA HIS A 605 21.74 -1.37 41.68
C HIS A 605 21.07 -1.65 43.06
N ASP A 606 21.36 -0.87 44.12
CA ASP A 606 20.74 -0.95 45.44
C ASP A 606 19.30 -0.44 45.52
N TRP A 607 18.82 0.26 44.48
CA TRP A 607 17.45 0.76 44.49
C TRP A 607 16.43 -0.39 44.47
N PRO A 608 15.30 -0.25 45.20
CA PRO A 608 14.27 -1.29 45.25
C PRO A 608 13.78 -1.75 43.89
N ILE A 609 13.89 -0.86 42.87
CA ILE A 609 13.47 -1.12 41.49
C ILE A 609 14.42 -2.13 40.84
N PHE A 610 15.75 -2.03 41.06
CA PHE A 610 16.74 -2.84 40.36
C PHE A 610 17.19 -4.05 41.19
N LYS A 611 17.11 -3.97 42.51
CA LYS A 611 17.64 -4.97 43.46
C LYS A 611 17.08 -6.39 43.28
N GLY A 612 15.92 -6.55 42.65
CA GLY A 612 15.26 -7.87 42.46
C GLY A 612 15.69 -8.62 41.20
N TRP A 613 16.31 -7.94 40.24
CA TRP A 613 16.56 -8.51 38.90
C TRP A 613 17.88 -8.05 38.26
N CYS A 614 18.52 -7.01 38.75
CA CYS A 614 19.84 -6.58 38.33
C CYS A 614 20.86 -6.96 39.42
N SER A 615 21.72 -7.95 39.13
CA SER A 615 22.86 -8.27 39.98
C SER A 615 24.07 -7.42 39.59
N PRO A 616 24.94 -7.05 40.51
CA PRO A 616 26.18 -6.35 40.16
C PRO A 616 26.98 -7.18 39.14
N GLY A 617 27.29 -6.56 37.99
CA GLY A 617 28.05 -7.21 36.91
C GLY A 617 27.25 -8.11 35.94
N ALA A 618 25.95 -8.29 36.13
CA ALA A 618 25.10 -9.02 35.16
C ALA A 618 24.42 -8.11 34.14
N ASP A 619 24.22 -8.64 32.93
CA ASP A 619 23.47 -7.97 31.85
C ASP A 619 22.00 -8.00 32.21
N CYS A 620 21.46 -6.89 32.71
CA CYS A 620 20.05 -6.80 33.06
C CYS A 620 19.25 -5.91 32.12
N ILE A 621 19.89 -5.00 31.40
CA ILE A 621 19.27 -4.09 30.43
C ILE A 621 20.01 -4.18 29.10
N THR A 622 19.28 -4.42 28.01
CA THR A 622 19.84 -4.56 26.68
C THR A 622 19.53 -3.30 25.85
N PRO A 623 20.48 -2.39 25.62
CA PRO A 623 20.23 -1.16 24.85
C PRO A 623 19.76 -1.39 23.42
N GLY A 624 20.13 -2.52 22.81
CA GLY A 624 19.64 -2.94 21.48
C GLY A 624 18.12 -3.15 21.41
N LEU A 625 17.52 -3.71 22.47
CA LEU A 625 16.07 -3.87 22.57
C LEU A 625 15.36 -2.51 22.62
N TYR A 626 15.90 -1.55 23.37
CA TYR A 626 15.37 -0.18 23.41
C TYR A 626 15.43 0.49 22.03
N ALA A 627 16.50 0.26 21.27
CA ALA A 627 16.62 0.77 19.91
C ALA A 627 15.54 0.18 18.99
N MET A 628 15.28 -1.12 19.10
CA MET A 628 14.24 -1.80 18.30
C MET A 628 12.83 -1.30 18.66
N VAL A 629 12.52 -1.16 19.94
CA VAL A 629 11.24 -0.64 20.43
C VAL A 629 11.06 0.83 20.00
N GLY A 630 12.11 1.64 20.11
CA GLY A 630 12.10 3.03 19.65
C GLY A 630 11.86 3.17 18.14
N ALA A 631 12.48 2.31 17.34
CA ALA A 631 12.27 2.25 15.90
C ALA A 631 10.79 1.99 15.55
N ALA A 632 10.17 1.00 16.19
CA ALA A 632 8.74 0.71 16.04
C ALA A 632 7.86 1.88 16.49
N ALA A 633 8.18 2.52 17.62
CA ALA A 633 7.44 3.66 18.14
C ALA A 633 7.43 4.84 17.15
N CYS A 634 8.59 5.23 16.61
CA CYS A 634 8.68 6.33 15.66
C CYS A 634 7.99 6.03 14.33
N LEU A 635 8.14 4.83 13.81
CA LEU A 635 7.46 4.42 12.59
C LEU A 635 5.94 4.38 12.75
N GLY A 636 5.45 3.83 13.90
CA GLY A 636 4.03 3.81 14.23
C GLY A 636 3.43 5.21 14.37
N GLY A 637 4.16 6.15 14.97
CA GLY A 637 3.72 7.55 15.09
C GLY A 637 3.61 8.29 13.77
N VAL A 638 4.46 7.96 12.79
CA VAL A 638 4.46 8.59 11.46
C VAL A 638 3.42 7.97 10.53
N THR A 639 3.33 6.64 10.49
CA THR A 639 2.48 5.91 9.53
C THR A 639 1.09 5.60 10.07
N ARG A 640 0.89 5.61 11.37
CA ARG A 640 -0.34 5.18 12.07
C ARG A 640 -0.65 3.69 11.96
N MET A 641 0.26 2.90 11.44
CA MET A 641 0.15 1.44 11.40
C MET A 641 0.35 0.85 12.81
N THR A 642 -0.33 -0.25 13.07
CA THR A 642 -0.25 -0.92 14.37
C THR A 642 0.11 -2.40 14.24
N VAL A 643 -0.84 -3.23 13.80
CA VAL A 643 -0.66 -4.68 13.75
C VAL A 643 0.39 -5.07 12.71
N SER A 644 0.29 -4.54 11.50
CA SER A 644 1.25 -4.83 10.44
C SER A 644 2.66 -4.39 10.80
N LEU A 645 2.80 -3.27 11.51
CA LEU A 645 4.09 -2.76 11.97
C LEU A 645 4.77 -3.72 12.96
N VAL A 646 4.05 -4.17 13.99
CA VAL A 646 4.59 -5.11 14.97
C VAL A 646 5.01 -6.42 14.31
N VAL A 647 4.19 -6.93 13.38
CA VAL A 647 4.49 -8.14 12.62
C VAL A 647 5.71 -7.95 11.71
N ILE A 648 5.82 -6.82 11.02
CA ILE A 648 7.02 -6.48 10.22
C ILE A 648 8.26 -6.45 11.12
N MET A 649 8.18 -5.82 12.29
CA MET A 649 9.33 -5.69 13.19
C MET A 649 9.81 -7.06 13.70
N PHE A 650 8.91 -7.94 14.12
CA PHE A 650 9.37 -9.26 14.58
C PHE A 650 9.87 -10.16 13.44
N GLU A 651 9.27 -10.10 12.24
CA GLU A 651 9.82 -10.81 11.09
C GLU A 651 11.17 -10.27 10.64
N LEU A 652 11.35 -8.93 10.74
CA LEU A 652 12.57 -8.21 10.38
C LEU A 652 13.74 -8.54 11.31
N THR A 653 13.46 -8.78 12.62
CA THR A 653 14.47 -9.02 13.65
C THR A 653 14.59 -10.49 14.06
N GLY A 654 13.56 -11.30 13.83
CA GLY A 654 13.48 -12.69 14.24
C GLY A 654 13.09 -12.90 15.72
N GLY A 655 12.83 -11.82 16.48
CA GLY A 655 12.60 -11.84 17.91
C GLY A 655 11.12 -11.92 18.31
N LEU A 656 10.55 -13.11 18.41
CA LEU A 656 9.16 -13.30 18.86
C LEU A 656 8.92 -12.90 20.32
N GLU A 657 9.93 -12.97 21.17
CA GLU A 657 9.84 -12.68 22.61
C GLU A 657 9.58 -11.19 22.89
N TYR A 658 9.88 -10.32 21.92
CA TYR A 658 9.77 -8.87 22.08
C TYR A 658 8.47 -8.27 21.54
N ILE A 659 7.49 -9.11 21.21
CA ILE A 659 6.19 -8.66 20.66
C ILE A 659 5.47 -7.73 21.63
N VAL A 660 5.46 -8.05 22.93
CA VAL A 660 4.72 -7.25 23.95
C VAL A 660 5.30 -5.83 24.10
N PRO A 661 6.61 -5.63 24.27
CA PRO A 661 7.22 -4.30 24.24
C PRO A 661 6.91 -3.51 22.95
N LEU A 662 7.01 -4.17 21.79
CA LEU A 662 6.73 -3.56 20.50
C LEU A 662 5.25 -3.12 20.37
N MET A 663 4.31 -3.97 20.82
CA MET A 663 2.89 -3.64 20.81
C MET A 663 2.58 -2.44 21.73
N ALA A 664 3.10 -2.45 22.95
CA ALA A 664 2.89 -1.37 23.92
C ALA A 664 3.40 -0.03 23.37
N ALA A 665 4.60 -0.01 22.81
CA ALA A 665 5.20 1.19 22.25
C ALA A 665 4.45 1.67 20.99
N ALA A 666 4.10 0.77 20.06
CA ALA A 666 3.39 1.11 18.84
C ALA A 666 1.97 1.66 19.12
N MET A 667 1.23 1.03 20.04
CA MET A 667 -0.11 1.50 20.45
C MET A 667 -0.03 2.87 21.14
N THR A 668 0.89 3.05 22.08
CA THR A 668 1.08 4.33 22.77
C THR A 668 1.46 5.42 21.79
N SER A 669 2.37 5.12 20.87
CA SER A 669 2.78 6.05 19.83
C SER A 669 1.61 6.49 18.95
N LYS A 670 0.77 5.54 18.54
CA LYS A 670 -0.43 5.86 17.77
C LYS A 670 -1.39 6.75 18.56
N TRP A 671 -1.72 6.40 19.80
CA TRP A 671 -2.66 7.19 20.62
C TRP A 671 -2.18 8.62 20.84
N VAL A 672 -0.90 8.80 21.18
CA VAL A 672 -0.32 10.13 21.37
C VAL A 672 -0.34 10.94 20.06
N ALA A 673 -0.01 10.28 18.98
CA ALA A 673 0.04 10.91 17.68
C ALA A 673 -1.36 11.28 17.14
N ASP A 674 -2.37 10.41 17.37
CA ASP A 674 -3.78 10.69 17.00
C ASP A 674 -4.38 11.81 17.84
N ALA A 675 -4.00 11.94 19.10
CA ALA A 675 -4.41 13.06 19.97
C ALA A 675 -3.94 14.43 19.45
N ILE A 676 -2.80 14.49 18.75
CA ILE A 676 -2.24 15.74 18.20
C ILE A 676 -2.71 15.99 16.77
N GLY A 677 -2.86 14.93 15.97
CA GLY A 677 -3.26 15.02 14.57
C GLY A 677 -3.80 13.70 14.04
N ARG A 678 -5.00 13.74 13.49
CA ARG A 678 -5.79 12.54 13.12
C ARG A 678 -5.24 11.77 11.92
N GLU A 679 -4.40 12.36 11.06
CA GLU A 679 -3.96 11.76 9.80
C GLU A 679 -2.55 11.18 9.86
N GLY A 680 -2.36 10.03 9.22
CA GLY A 680 -1.05 9.50 8.90
C GLY A 680 -0.37 10.26 7.76
N ILE A 681 0.93 10.04 7.56
CA ILE A 681 1.70 10.75 6.52
C ILE A 681 1.15 10.48 5.11
N TYR A 682 0.67 9.27 4.82
CA TYR A 682 0.17 8.90 3.49
C TYR A 682 -1.17 9.57 3.19
N ASP A 683 -2.08 9.62 4.16
CA ASP A 683 -3.38 10.27 4.02
C ASP A 683 -3.23 11.79 3.91
N ALA A 684 -2.31 12.36 4.70
CA ALA A 684 -1.94 13.77 4.58
C ALA A 684 -1.37 14.12 3.18
N HIS A 685 -0.57 13.24 2.57
CA HIS A 685 -0.09 13.42 1.19
C HIS A 685 -1.18 13.23 0.14
N ILE A 686 -2.11 12.28 0.33
CA ILE A 686 -3.30 12.11 -0.53
C ILE A 686 -4.10 13.42 -0.54
N ARG A 687 -4.36 13.99 0.63
CA ARG A 687 -5.07 15.27 0.77
C ARG A 687 -4.27 16.43 0.17
N LEU A 688 -2.96 16.52 0.42
CA LEU A 688 -2.09 17.55 -0.15
C LEU A 688 -2.07 17.52 -1.68
N ASN A 689 -2.11 16.33 -2.28
CA ASN A 689 -2.13 16.13 -3.72
C ASN A 689 -3.54 16.27 -4.31
N GLY A 690 -4.57 16.35 -3.47
CA GLY A 690 -5.97 16.44 -3.88
C GLY A 690 -6.46 15.18 -4.60
N TYR A 691 -5.92 14.01 -4.29
CA TYR A 691 -6.37 12.75 -4.88
C TYR A 691 -7.80 12.42 -4.43
N PRO A 692 -8.65 11.89 -5.31
CA PRO A 692 -10.04 11.57 -5.00
C PRO A 692 -10.14 10.25 -4.20
N PHE A 693 -9.77 10.31 -2.95
CA PHE A 693 -9.79 9.19 -2.01
C PHE A 693 -10.96 9.34 -1.05
N LEU A 694 -11.79 8.30 -0.94
CA LEU A 694 -12.85 8.22 0.03
C LEU A 694 -12.40 7.28 1.15
N GLU A 695 -12.09 7.81 2.29
CA GLU A 695 -11.52 7.04 3.39
C GLU A 695 -12.55 6.09 3.99
N ALA A 696 -12.14 4.83 4.23
CA ALA A 696 -13.03 3.80 4.77
C ALA A 696 -13.19 3.91 6.29
N LYS A 697 -12.23 4.54 6.97
CA LYS A 697 -12.17 4.66 8.43
C LYS A 697 -12.94 5.87 8.98
N GLU A 698 -13.25 6.86 8.12
CA GLU A 698 -14.00 8.05 8.53
C GLU A 698 -15.49 7.74 8.57
N GLU A 699 -16.19 8.18 9.61
CA GLU A 699 -17.64 8.23 9.63
C GLU A 699 -18.10 9.64 9.28
N PHE A 700 -19.05 9.72 8.36
CA PHE A 700 -19.67 10.97 7.96
C PHE A 700 -21.05 11.05 8.58
N SER A 701 -21.29 12.04 9.46
CA SER A 701 -22.57 12.26 10.10
C SER A 701 -23.01 13.70 9.87
N HIS A 702 -24.05 13.87 9.03
CA HIS A 702 -24.61 15.17 8.75
C HIS A 702 -26.09 15.05 8.32
N LYS A 703 -26.90 16.04 8.65
CA LYS A 703 -28.35 16.05 8.41
C LYS A 703 -28.78 16.28 6.96
N THR A 704 -27.85 16.42 6.00
CA THR A 704 -28.20 16.63 4.58
C THR A 704 -28.84 15.39 3.97
N LEU A 705 -29.75 15.62 3.02
CA LEU A 705 -30.45 14.58 2.28
C LEU A 705 -29.87 14.38 0.87
N ALA A 706 -30.19 13.26 0.25
CA ALA A 706 -29.77 12.96 -1.13
C ALA A 706 -30.23 14.02 -2.15
N MET A 707 -31.42 14.60 -1.93
CA MET A 707 -31.96 15.66 -2.79
C MET A 707 -31.12 16.94 -2.80
N ASP A 708 -30.36 17.22 -1.72
CA ASP A 708 -29.54 18.44 -1.62
C ASP A 708 -28.24 18.34 -2.41
N VAL A 709 -27.79 17.12 -2.69
CA VAL A 709 -26.50 16.82 -3.33
C VAL A 709 -26.66 16.32 -4.76
N MET A 710 -27.83 15.75 -5.10
CA MET A 710 -28.09 15.20 -6.43
C MET A 710 -27.93 16.24 -7.55
N ARG A 711 -27.65 15.76 -8.75
CA ARG A 711 -27.70 16.53 -9.99
C ARG A 711 -28.87 16.04 -10.86
N PRO A 712 -29.62 16.92 -11.55
CA PRO A 712 -29.46 18.38 -11.61
C PRO A 712 -29.94 19.06 -10.32
N ARG A 713 -29.30 20.18 -9.96
CA ARG A 713 -29.80 21.10 -8.95
C ARG A 713 -30.91 21.95 -9.57
N ARG A 714 -31.69 22.67 -8.77
CA ARG A 714 -32.79 23.52 -9.25
C ARG A 714 -32.41 24.54 -10.33
N SER A 715 -31.13 24.95 -10.36
CA SER A 715 -30.58 25.88 -11.35
C SER A 715 -29.96 25.20 -12.58
N ASP A 716 -29.77 23.89 -12.53
CA ASP A 716 -29.09 23.17 -13.61
C ASP A 716 -30.11 22.75 -14.70
N PRO A 717 -29.67 22.57 -15.97
CA PRO A 717 -30.53 22.01 -17.02
C PRO A 717 -31.01 20.61 -16.63
N ALA A 718 -32.19 20.21 -17.14
CA ALA A 718 -32.79 18.92 -16.87
C ALA A 718 -31.81 17.77 -17.20
N LEU A 719 -31.92 16.66 -16.44
CA LEU A 719 -31.09 15.47 -16.64
C LEU A 719 -31.33 14.91 -18.05
N THR A 720 -30.24 14.67 -18.78
CA THR A 720 -30.32 14.02 -20.10
C THR A 720 -30.66 12.55 -19.90
N VAL A 721 -31.81 12.12 -20.42
CA VAL A 721 -32.31 10.75 -20.33
C VAL A 721 -32.57 10.18 -21.69
N LEU A 722 -32.56 8.85 -21.84
CA LEU A 722 -32.99 8.14 -23.04
C LEU A 722 -34.39 7.58 -22.78
N THR A 723 -35.24 7.57 -23.80
CA THR A 723 -36.56 6.96 -23.72
C THR A 723 -36.52 5.50 -24.16
N GLN A 724 -37.47 4.71 -23.68
CA GLN A 724 -37.48 3.26 -23.87
C GLN A 724 -37.70 2.85 -25.34
N ASP A 725 -38.49 3.61 -26.11
CA ASP A 725 -39.03 3.20 -27.42
C ASP A 725 -39.30 4.34 -28.44
N SER A 726 -38.90 5.57 -28.12
CA SER A 726 -39.28 6.74 -28.96
C SER A 726 -38.12 7.50 -29.62
N MET A 727 -36.87 7.05 -29.43
CA MET A 727 -35.69 7.74 -29.94
C MET A 727 -35.12 7.05 -31.18
N THR A 728 -34.64 7.84 -32.14
CA THR A 728 -33.90 7.35 -33.28
C THR A 728 -32.41 7.20 -33.01
N VAL A 729 -31.69 6.51 -33.87
CA VAL A 729 -30.23 6.39 -33.80
C VAL A 729 -29.57 7.75 -33.86
N GLU A 730 -30.10 8.66 -34.67
CA GLU A 730 -29.61 10.04 -34.83
C GLU A 730 -29.76 10.86 -33.54
N ASP A 731 -30.93 10.77 -32.88
CA ASP A 731 -31.16 11.45 -31.60
C ASP A 731 -30.16 10.98 -30.51
N VAL A 732 -29.95 9.67 -30.43
CA VAL A 732 -29.02 9.09 -29.45
C VAL A 732 -27.57 9.45 -29.78
N GLU A 733 -27.18 9.46 -31.06
CA GLU A 733 -25.84 9.90 -31.44
C GLU A 733 -25.66 11.41 -31.22
N GLY A 734 -26.69 12.23 -31.42
CA GLY A 734 -26.70 13.65 -31.06
C GLY A 734 -26.42 13.84 -29.58
N ILE A 735 -27.15 13.14 -28.70
CA ILE A 735 -26.93 13.17 -27.26
C ILE A 735 -25.52 12.73 -26.90
N ILE A 736 -25.00 11.66 -27.53
CA ILE A 736 -23.65 11.16 -27.30
C ILE A 736 -22.59 12.19 -27.67
N ASN A 737 -22.79 12.95 -28.76
CA ASN A 737 -21.84 13.94 -29.23
C ASN A 737 -21.90 15.25 -28.44
N GLU A 738 -23.09 15.64 -28.00
CA GLU A 738 -23.30 16.86 -27.20
C GLU A 738 -22.84 16.73 -25.77
N THR A 739 -22.86 15.51 -25.23
CA THR A 739 -22.56 15.28 -23.82
C THR A 739 -21.29 14.43 -23.61
N THR A 740 -20.58 14.69 -22.52
CA THR A 740 -19.40 13.91 -22.11
C THR A 740 -19.72 12.88 -21.02
N TYR A 741 -21.01 12.59 -20.78
CA TYR A 741 -21.42 11.67 -19.71
C TYR A 741 -20.98 10.24 -19.99
N SER A 742 -20.70 9.50 -18.92
CA SER A 742 -20.25 8.11 -19.01
C SER A 742 -21.37 7.09 -19.20
N GLY A 743 -22.62 7.54 -19.08
CA GLY A 743 -23.82 6.71 -19.28
C GLY A 743 -25.08 7.53 -19.07
N TYR A 744 -26.20 6.96 -19.44
CA TYR A 744 -27.50 7.61 -19.46
C TYR A 744 -28.54 6.75 -18.76
N PRO A 745 -29.42 7.34 -17.92
CA PRO A 745 -30.61 6.65 -17.44
C PRO A 745 -31.62 6.49 -18.57
N VAL A 746 -32.31 5.36 -18.58
CA VAL A 746 -33.40 5.06 -19.51
C VAL A 746 -34.72 5.13 -18.78
N VAL A 747 -35.65 5.90 -19.31
CA VAL A 747 -36.97 6.11 -18.74
C VAL A 747 -38.06 5.63 -19.72
N VAL A 748 -39.26 5.38 -19.22
CA VAL A 748 -40.38 4.91 -20.03
C VAL A 748 -40.78 5.98 -21.07
N SER A 749 -41.04 7.21 -20.59
CA SER A 749 -41.34 8.35 -21.47
C SER A 749 -40.82 9.63 -20.86
N TRP A 750 -40.63 10.63 -21.68
CA TRP A 750 -40.15 11.95 -21.26
C TRP A 750 -41.08 12.61 -20.21
N GLU A 751 -42.40 12.37 -20.29
CA GLU A 751 -43.39 12.94 -19.38
C GLU A 751 -43.40 12.19 -18.01
N SER A 752 -43.40 10.86 -18.05
CA SER A 752 -43.51 10.06 -16.86
C SER A 752 -42.21 10.01 -16.03
N GLN A 753 -41.06 10.15 -16.67
CA GLN A 753 -39.71 10.03 -16.06
C GLN A 753 -39.55 8.75 -15.22
N ARG A 754 -40.34 7.69 -15.52
CA ARG A 754 -40.27 6.45 -14.75
C ARG A 754 -39.05 5.66 -15.15
N LEU A 755 -38.19 5.37 -14.19
CA LEU A 755 -36.90 4.69 -14.43
C LEU A 755 -37.11 3.26 -14.92
N VAL A 756 -36.48 2.90 -16.04
CA VAL A 756 -36.41 1.54 -16.60
C VAL A 756 -35.06 0.91 -16.28
N GLY A 757 -33.97 1.65 -16.42
CA GLY A 757 -32.63 1.17 -16.19
C GLY A 757 -31.55 2.19 -16.52
N PHE A 758 -30.33 1.72 -16.68
CA PHE A 758 -29.16 2.55 -16.97
C PHE A 758 -28.30 1.93 -18.06
N VAL A 759 -27.82 2.74 -19.03
CA VAL A 759 -26.96 2.27 -20.11
C VAL A 759 -25.64 3.06 -20.12
N LEU A 760 -24.52 2.38 -20.37
CA LEU A 760 -23.25 3.05 -20.51
C LEU A 760 -23.03 3.59 -21.92
N ARG A 761 -22.50 4.82 -22.01
CA ARG A 761 -22.12 5.45 -23.27
C ARG A 761 -21.23 4.56 -24.13
N ARG A 762 -20.20 3.95 -23.55
CA ARG A 762 -19.26 3.07 -24.28
C ARG A 762 -19.97 1.89 -24.93
N ASP A 763 -20.81 1.21 -24.18
CA ASP A 763 -21.50 0.00 -24.65
C ASP A 763 -22.53 0.40 -25.74
N LEU A 764 -23.17 1.55 -25.59
CA LEU A 764 -24.09 2.11 -26.55
C LEU A 764 -23.41 2.43 -27.90
N VAL A 765 -22.27 3.15 -27.86
CA VAL A 765 -21.49 3.48 -29.07
C VAL A 765 -21.04 2.22 -29.80
N ILE A 766 -20.42 1.27 -29.08
CA ILE A 766 -19.95 0.02 -29.69
C ILE A 766 -21.07 -0.77 -30.32
N SER A 767 -22.24 -0.80 -29.69
CA SER A 767 -23.38 -1.56 -30.22
C SER A 767 -24.01 -0.91 -31.42
N ILE A 768 -24.15 0.42 -31.47
CA ILE A 768 -24.63 1.14 -32.65
C ILE A 768 -23.67 0.93 -33.84
N GLU A 769 -22.35 1.09 -33.60
CA GLU A 769 -21.35 0.84 -34.66
C GLU A 769 -21.32 -0.61 -35.14
N SER A 770 -21.44 -1.56 -34.20
CA SER A 770 -21.51 -2.98 -34.53
C SER A 770 -22.77 -3.34 -35.33
N ALA A 771 -23.89 -2.74 -34.94
CA ALA A 771 -25.16 -2.95 -35.65
C ALA A 771 -25.09 -2.41 -37.08
N ARG A 772 -24.55 -1.22 -37.31
CA ARG A 772 -24.33 -0.66 -38.68
C ARG A 772 -23.43 -1.55 -39.55
N LYS A 773 -22.44 -2.22 -38.93
CA LYS A 773 -21.52 -3.12 -39.66
C LYS A 773 -22.12 -4.48 -39.98
N LYS A 774 -23.06 -4.98 -39.17
CA LYS A 774 -23.58 -6.35 -39.25
C LYS A 774 -24.97 -6.48 -39.86
N GLN A 775 -25.80 -5.44 -39.77
CA GLN A 775 -27.17 -5.42 -40.25
C GLN A 775 -27.33 -4.42 -41.40
N GLU A 776 -27.63 -4.90 -42.57
CA GLU A 776 -28.08 -4.04 -43.69
C GLU A 776 -29.47 -3.44 -43.34
N GLY A 777 -29.63 -2.12 -43.51
CA GLY A 777 -30.90 -1.41 -43.27
C GLY A 777 -31.00 -0.66 -41.95
N ILE A 778 -29.97 -0.61 -41.10
CA ILE A 778 -29.92 0.33 -39.99
C ILE A 778 -29.41 1.67 -40.51
N VAL A 779 -30.31 2.65 -40.51
CA VAL A 779 -30.07 4.04 -40.93
C VAL A 779 -30.24 4.98 -39.73
N SER A 780 -29.84 6.24 -39.86
CA SER A 780 -29.96 7.25 -38.80
C SER A 780 -31.39 7.41 -38.25
N SER A 781 -32.41 7.19 -39.10
CA SER A 781 -33.83 7.22 -38.73
C SER A 781 -34.36 5.92 -38.11
N SER A 782 -33.53 4.87 -37.92
CA SER A 782 -33.93 3.64 -37.24
C SER A 782 -34.25 3.90 -35.80
N VAL A 783 -35.35 3.36 -35.28
CA VAL A 783 -35.73 3.53 -33.87
C VAL A 783 -35.01 2.52 -32.96
N ILE A 784 -34.55 2.99 -31.80
CA ILE A 784 -33.90 2.20 -30.77
C ILE A 784 -34.93 1.74 -29.74
N TYR A 785 -34.94 0.44 -29.45
CA TYR A 785 -35.81 -0.16 -28.46
C TYR A 785 -35.01 -0.76 -27.29
N PHE A 786 -35.34 -0.33 -26.07
CA PHE A 786 -34.82 -0.90 -24.81
C PHE A 786 -35.83 -1.85 -24.15
N THR A 787 -36.82 -2.31 -24.89
CA THR A 787 -37.90 -3.22 -24.45
C THR A 787 -37.89 -4.50 -25.28
N ASP A 788 -38.47 -5.59 -24.74
CA ASP A 788 -38.68 -6.85 -25.47
C ASP A 788 -39.90 -6.77 -26.40
N HIS A 789 -40.90 -5.95 -26.01
CA HIS A 789 -42.12 -5.76 -26.80
C HIS A 789 -41.91 -4.67 -27.83
N CYS A 790 -41.64 -5.07 -29.07
CA CYS A 790 -41.55 -4.16 -30.17
C CYS A 790 -42.84 -4.22 -31.01
N PRO A 791 -43.42 -3.09 -31.45
CA PRO A 791 -44.55 -3.12 -32.32
C PRO A 791 -44.16 -3.75 -33.67
N PRO A 792 -45.10 -4.42 -34.37
CA PRO A 792 -44.86 -4.96 -35.69
C PRO A 792 -44.53 -3.80 -36.65
N LEU A 793 -43.44 -3.96 -37.42
CA LEU A 793 -43.02 -2.94 -38.41
C LEU A 793 -44.00 -2.85 -39.58
N PRO A 794 -44.40 -1.64 -40.00
CA PRO A 794 -45.07 -1.46 -41.29
C PRO A 794 -44.12 -1.87 -42.42
N PRO A 795 -44.62 -2.41 -43.53
CA PRO A 795 -43.82 -2.73 -44.71
C PRO A 795 -43.23 -1.39 -45.24
N CYS A 796 -41.92 -1.30 -45.37
CA CYS A 796 -41.09 -0.14 -45.73
C CYS A 796 -40.51 0.70 -44.60
N SER A 797 -40.59 0.31 -43.34
CA SER A 797 -39.89 0.99 -42.27
C SER A 797 -38.42 0.60 -42.17
N PRO A 798 -37.54 1.50 -41.74
CA PRO A 798 -36.15 1.16 -41.47
C PRO A 798 -36.06 0.09 -40.38
N SER A 799 -35.03 -0.75 -40.45
CA SER A 799 -34.84 -1.82 -39.45
C SER A 799 -34.69 -1.25 -38.06
N MET A 800 -35.30 -1.88 -37.05
CA MET A 800 -35.25 -1.47 -35.65
C MET A 800 -34.01 -2.01 -34.97
N LEU A 801 -33.48 -1.27 -33.99
CA LEU A 801 -32.32 -1.63 -33.22
C LEU A 801 -32.74 -2.00 -31.79
N LYS A 802 -32.63 -3.29 -31.43
CA LYS A 802 -32.92 -3.78 -30.06
C LYS A 802 -31.69 -3.73 -29.18
N LEU A 803 -31.70 -2.90 -28.14
CA LEU A 803 -30.56 -2.69 -27.23
C LEU A 803 -30.87 -3.04 -25.77
N ARG A 804 -31.93 -3.82 -25.52
CA ARG A 804 -32.30 -4.25 -24.16
C ARG A 804 -31.20 -5.02 -23.44
N SER A 805 -30.41 -5.80 -24.15
CA SER A 805 -29.30 -6.58 -23.56
C SER A 805 -28.19 -5.70 -22.98
N LEU A 806 -28.11 -4.42 -23.34
CA LEU A 806 -27.14 -3.47 -22.79
C LEU A 806 -27.63 -2.77 -21.52
N LEU A 807 -28.94 -2.86 -21.26
CA LEU A 807 -29.57 -2.12 -20.19
C LEU A 807 -29.28 -2.81 -18.84
N ASP A 808 -28.76 -2.08 -17.89
CA ASP A 808 -28.74 -2.46 -16.50
C ASP A 808 -30.13 -2.19 -15.89
N LEU A 809 -30.88 -3.26 -15.67
CA LEU A 809 -32.27 -3.22 -15.19
C LEU A 809 -32.37 -2.97 -13.68
N SER A 810 -31.26 -3.07 -12.96
CA SER A 810 -31.21 -2.91 -11.51
C SER A 810 -30.09 -1.96 -11.10
N PRO A 811 -30.09 -0.72 -11.64
CA PRO A 811 -29.12 0.27 -11.21
C PRO A 811 -29.31 0.58 -9.73
N PHE A 812 -28.24 0.95 -9.02
CA PHE A 812 -28.37 1.39 -7.66
C PHE A 812 -29.20 2.68 -7.58
N THR A 813 -30.26 2.63 -6.78
CA THR A 813 -31.16 3.75 -6.55
C THR A 813 -31.26 4.05 -5.06
N VAL A 814 -31.40 5.33 -4.74
CA VAL A 814 -31.75 5.83 -3.41
C VAL A 814 -32.94 6.76 -3.55
N THR A 815 -33.67 6.96 -2.46
CA THR A 815 -34.76 7.93 -2.46
C THR A 815 -34.22 9.34 -2.21
N ASP A 816 -34.95 10.33 -2.61
CA ASP A 816 -34.66 11.76 -2.36
C ASP A 816 -34.50 12.10 -0.88
N GLN A 817 -35.22 11.38 0.00
CA GLN A 817 -35.20 11.54 1.46
C GLN A 817 -34.10 10.74 2.16
N THR A 818 -33.27 9.99 1.43
CA THR A 818 -32.18 9.21 2.02
C THR A 818 -31.14 10.15 2.62
N PRO A 819 -30.75 10.00 3.93
CA PRO A 819 -29.66 10.78 4.50
C PRO A 819 -28.34 10.59 3.74
N MET A 820 -27.58 11.67 3.57
CA MET A 820 -26.28 11.60 2.91
C MET A 820 -25.28 10.70 3.60
N GLU A 821 -25.38 10.53 4.91
CA GLU A 821 -24.62 9.56 5.69
C GLU A 821 -24.73 8.14 5.08
N ILE A 822 -25.96 7.67 4.85
CA ILE A 822 -26.23 6.36 4.23
C ILE A 822 -25.70 6.33 2.78
N VAL A 823 -25.87 7.40 2.03
CA VAL A 823 -25.38 7.48 0.64
C VAL A 823 -23.85 7.38 0.62
N VAL A 824 -23.15 8.10 1.48
CA VAL A 824 -21.69 8.04 1.61
C VAL A 824 -21.23 6.61 1.96
N ASP A 825 -21.92 5.96 2.89
CA ASP A 825 -21.66 4.58 3.29
C ASP A 825 -21.87 3.57 2.15
N ILE A 826 -22.92 3.76 1.34
CA ILE A 826 -23.15 2.95 0.14
C ILE A 826 -21.99 3.11 -0.84
N PHE A 827 -21.53 4.35 -1.09
CA PHE A 827 -20.38 4.60 -1.97
C PHE A 827 -19.07 4.01 -1.41
N ARG A 828 -18.89 4.05 -0.08
CA ARG A 828 -17.73 3.44 0.60
C ARG A 828 -17.77 1.93 0.50
N LYS A 829 -18.83 1.31 1.01
CA LYS A 829 -18.92 -0.16 1.18
C LYS A 829 -19.05 -0.91 -0.15
N LEU A 830 -19.79 -0.36 -1.11
CA LEU A 830 -20.03 -0.99 -2.41
C LEU A 830 -19.07 -0.51 -3.50
N GLY A 831 -18.40 0.61 -3.31
CA GLY A 831 -17.49 1.19 -4.30
C GLY A 831 -18.21 1.62 -5.57
N LEU A 832 -19.40 2.22 -5.45
CA LEU A 832 -20.21 2.68 -6.57
C LEU A 832 -19.51 3.84 -7.30
N ARG A 833 -19.76 3.91 -8.59
CA ARG A 833 -19.39 5.06 -9.42
C ARG A 833 -20.48 6.14 -9.38
N GLN A 834 -21.73 5.72 -9.40
CA GLN A 834 -22.92 6.57 -9.46
C GLN A 834 -24.13 5.87 -8.82
N CYS A 835 -25.08 6.65 -8.37
CA CYS A 835 -26.35 6.21 -7.82
C CYS A 835 -27.45 7.09 -8.36
N LEU A 836 -28.59 6.53 -8.74
CA LEU A 836 -29.75 7.27 -9.21
C LEU A 836 -30.64 7.65 -8.03
N VAL A 837 -31.17 8.87 -8.06
CA VAL A 837 -32.12 9.34 -7.04
C VAL A 837 -33.52 9.27 -7.62
N THR A 838 -34.42 8.60 -6.91
CA THR A 838 -35.79 8.37 -7.36
C THR A 838 -36.80 8.73 -6.28
N HIS A 839 -37.98 9.17 -6.68
CA HIS A 839 -39.16 9.35 -5.84
C HIS A 839 -40.31 8.52 -6.41
N ASN A 840 -40.79 7.53 -5.71
CA ASN A 840 -41.86 6.64 -6.17
C ASN A 840 -41.61 6.03 -7.58
N GLY A 841 -40.35 5.67 -7.89
CA GLY A 841 -39.95 5.14 -9.20
C GLY A 841 -39.75 6.19 -10.32
N LYS A 842 -40.04 7.47 -10.04
CA LYS A 842 -39.74 8.60 -10.94
C LYS A 842 -38.29 9.05 -10.72
N LEU A 843 -37.53 9.16 -11.80
CA LEU A 843 -36.16 9.64 -11.75
C LEU A 843 -36.12 11.14 -11.45
N LEU A 844 -35.41 11.52 -10.40
CA LEU A 844 -35.19 12.92 -10.04
C LEU A 844 -33.79 13.39 -10.40
N GLY A 845 -32.79 12.52 -10.23
CA GLY A 845 -31.41 12.92 -10.44
C GLY A 845 -30.42 11.79 -10.30
N ILE A 846 -29.15 12.16 -10.27
CA ILE A 846 -28.01 11.27 -10.14
C ILE A 846 -27.01 11.84 -9.13
N ILE A 847 -26.43 10.98 -8.31
CA ILE A 847 -25.30 11.30 -7.43
C ILE A 847 -24.09 10.50 -7.93
N THR A 848 -22.99 11.18 -8.17
CA THR A 848 -21.73 10.56 -8.57
C THR A 848 -20.73 10.56 -7.43
N LYS A 849 -19.69 9.69 -7.49
CA LYS A 849 -18.60 9.68 -6.51
C LYS A 849 -17.92 11.06 -6.38
N LYS A 850 -17.89 11.84 -7.48
CA LYS A 850 -17.37 13.22 -7.47
C LYS A 850 -18.22 14.16 -6.61
N ASP A 851 -19.54 14.02 -6.69
CA ASP A 851 -20.47 14.86 -5.90
C ASP A 851 -20.40 14.52 -4.42
N VAL A 852 -20.26 13.23 -4.08
CA VAL A 852 -20.03 12.77 -2.71
C VAL A 852 -18.73 13.35 -2.15
N LEU A 853 -17.63 13.26 -2.87
CA LEU A 853 -16.33 13.81 -2.43
C LEU A 853 -16.38 15.34 -2.27
N LYS A 854 -17.05 16.04 -3.20
CA LYS A 854 -17.26 17.49 -3.08
C LYS A 854 -18.09 17.83 -1.85
N HIS A 855 -19.13 17.08 -1.59
CA HIS A 855 -20.00 17.31 -0.43
C HIS A 855 -19.24 17.11 0.88
N ILE A 856 -18.49 16.00 1.03
CA ILE A 856 -17.65 15.74 2.20
C ILE A 856 -16.63 16.88 2.40
N ALA A 857 -15.95 17.32 1.34
CA ALA A 857 -14.99 18.42 1.42
C ALA A 857 -15.65 19.76 1.79
N GLN A 858 -16.89 20.03 1.36
CA GLN A 858 -17.63 21.21 1.76
C GLN A 858 -17.98 21.17 3.27
N MET A 859 -18.51 20.02 3.73
CA MET A 859 -18.88 19.84 5.12
C MET A 859 -17.66 19.90 6.05
N ALA A 860 -16.53 19.30 5.66
CA ALA A 860 -15.28 19.39 6.41
C ALA A 860 -14.81 20.85 6.67
N ASN A 861 -15.16 21.77 5.76
CA ASN A 861 -14.83 23.19 5.90
C ASN A 861 -15.90 23.99 6.66
N GLN A 862 -17.18 23.59 6.57
CA GLN A 862 -18.30 24.30 7.20
C GLN A 862 -18.61 23.78 8.61
N ASP A 863 -18.52 22.50 8.80
CA ASP A 863 -18.80 21.79 10.04
C ASP A 863 -17.74 20.67 10.22
N PRO A 864 -16.59 20.99 10.87
CA PRO A 864 -15.52 20.00 11.08
C PRO A 864 -15.97 18.78 11.89
N ASP A 865 -17.03 18.91 12.71
CA ASP A 865 -17.55 17.84 13.54
C ASP A 865 -18.41 16.84 12.77
N SER A 866 -18.75 17.13 11.51
CA SER A 866 -19.48 16.22 10.62
C SER A 866 -18.66 14.99 10.19
N ILE A 867 -17.35 15.00 10.40
CA ILE A 867 -16.44 13.89 10.08
C ILE A 867 -15.92 13.31 11.39
N LEU A 868 -16.44 12.15 11.76
CA LEU A 868 -16.01 11.40 12.92
C LEU A 868 -14.97 10.35 12.52
N PHE A 869 -13.90 10.28 13.29
CA PHE A 869 -12.91 9.20 13.19
C PHE A 869 -13.13 8.22 14.34
N ASN A 870 -13.41 6.97 14.00
CA ASN A 870 -13.45 5.87 14.93
C ASN A 870 -12.07 5.27 15.20
#